data_beeba579fa07766af6067dc84b1dffda
#
_entry.id   beeba579fa07766af6067dc84b1dffda
#
_cell.length_a   1.000
_cell.length_b   1.000
_cell.length_c   1.000
_cell.angle_alpha   90.00
_cell.angle_beta   90.00
_cell.angle_gamma   90.00
#
_symmetry.space_group_name_H-M   'P 1'
#
loop_
_entity.id
_entity.type
_entity.pdbx_description
1 polymer ?
#
loop_
_entity_poly.entity_id
_entity_poly.type
_entity_poly.pdbx_seq_one_letter_code
_entity_poly.pdbx_strand_id
1 'polypeptide(L)'
;MNMVFQNMKKKTTAFMLAFTTLLGSVGIAAVNAAEAQAAPQRDSYADTIGNATFEAARNKYGLTKDMRDGATLHTFMWSFQTIKEHMEEIAQAGYTSIQINNVSAIKDNSELGKGNWYLNWYYIYQPIDTTIGNYILGSEDEFKEMCNIAHQYGVRVIVDAVANHFTSDWEVIDPSWQNKEYFHPQAPINDYNDREDCTQNTLSGLWDLNTQNSEVAQRMAEFYRKVIADGADGFRYDAAKHIELTNEFGGSQYWNTILPNGAQYQYGEVLQDKNVRETDYAAMFNDSSINGGGVTASDYGQEMRNSMNDRSVNTRFFTDFRLNAPVNQLVTWIESHDNYCDRQSEKFTEQQVRTAWATMNARGKAMTLFFNRPYASGGTQEWFSEKSKIGDVGSDDWKQPGVVASNHFRNAMVGNDENIQNCGGDHCVMVERFKSDGNASNDGVLVATTERGGQDLAGMSTKLDNGTYKDEVSGSTITVSGGKITSGSVEANTVAAFYTPKVDTTPISSAEAMPNKGDFEDTKDITLRSFNMANASYTTSEGASGSFNDGDIITIGAGSAGGANVTVTVTGTGNNGKTINRTYTYHKGAQTPVESVSISGNGVNNSRLNIDLNSATTSVQLNATVTPADATVRSISWKSSDPSVATVSSDGLVRGKKAGTATITATAAGVSTSITVTVTGELVTPQGTTVYYPADKFGANLTYIHYRVGTGAWTTAPGVKMEEACDGYLSFTIENPDQEAVEFVFNNGSGNWDNNGGQNYKASGDSILIENGKITEGAVPCTAIIPVTSVSIAGGNVSLKEGESKRLSATVAPANATDRSVSWKSSDTSVATVDAWGNVKAVKAGTATVTATAGGKSATLRVTVKAKPVPVEAVSISGPGVKDGALTVEVDRAVQLSASVYPADATDRTVSWRSSDGSVVRSVNEWIRGLKPGTATVTATAGGKSAKLRVTVVK
;
A
#
# COMPACT_ATOMS: atom_id res chain seq x y z
N MET A 1 13.99 -6.45 6.26
CA MET A 1 14.30 -5.73 5.03
C MET A 1 15.78 -5.81 4.63
N ASN A 2 16.34 -7.00 4.68
CA ASN A 2 17.73 -7.25 4.29
C ASN A 2 17.76 -8.46 3.36
N MET A 3 17.65 -8.24 2.06
CA MET A 3 18.09 -9.20 1.01
C MET A 3 17.58 -8.81 -0.40
N VAL A 4 18.05 -7.68 -0.95
CA VAL A 4 17.95 -7.41 -2.41
C VAL A 4 19.14 -6.61 -2.96
N PHE A 5 20.15 -6.28 -2.17
CA PHE A 5 21.31 -5.52 -2.69
C PHE A 5 22.58 -6.36 -2.77
N GLN A 6 22.60 -7.34 -3.66
CA GLN A 6 23.86 -7.86 -4.23
C GLN A 6 23.62 -8.29 -5.66
N ASN A 7 23.93 -7.43 -6.60
CA ASN A 7 24.45 -7.71 -7.93
C ASN A 7 24.19 -6.53 -8.86
N MET A 8 25.12 -5.61 -8.89
CA MET A 8 25.51 -4.88 -10.09
C MET A 8 26.78 -4.05 -9.81
N LYS A 9 27.93 -4.66 -9.94
CA LYS A 9 29.19 -3.98 -10.24
C LYS A 9 29.67 -4.49 -11.57
N LYS A 10 29.78 -3.59 -12.55
CA LYS A 10 30.81 -3.44 -13.57
C LYS A 10 30.26 -2.79 -14.83
N LYS A 11 30.65 -1.55 -15.04
CA LYS A 11 31.40 -1.09 -16.23
C LYS A 11 31.55 0.42 -16.21
N THR A 12 32.72 0.84 -15.81
CA THR A 12 33.29 2.19 -16.00
C THR A 12 34.14 2.14 -17.25
N THR A 13 34.13 3.19 -18.09
CA THR A 13 35.37 3.80 -18.60
C THR A 13 35.08 5.07 -19.40
N ALA A 14 35.54 6.18 -18.82
CA ALA A 14 36.26 7.33 -19.40
C ALA A 14 35.71 8.12 -20.60
N PHE A 15 35.49 9.42 -20.38
CA PHE A 15 36.11 10.44 -21.24
C PHE A 15 36.42 11.70 -20.40
N MET A 16 37.73 12.01 -20.29
CA MET A 16 38.28 13.27 -19.82
C MET A 16 38.46 14.22 -21.01
N LEU A 17 38.07 15.49 -20.87
CA LEU A 17 38.94 16.56 -21.40
C LEU A 17 38.62 17.92 -20.75
N ALA A 18 39.69 18.59 -20.40
CA ALA A 18 39.86 19.83 -19.69
C ALA A 18 39.41 21.08 -20.47
N PHE A 19 39.05 22.13 -19.74
CA PHE A 19 39.50 23.49 -20.08
C PHE A 19 39.73 24.36 -18.83
N THR A 20 40.82 25.13 -18.90
CA THR A 20 41.54 25.88 -17.89
C THR A 20 40.98 27.29 -17.64
N THR A 21 41.05 27.66 -16.36
CA THR A 21 41.39 28.98 -15.76
C THR A 21 40.94 30.31 -16.34
N LEU A 22 40.27 31.11 -15.50
CA LEU A 22 40.65 32.53 -15.34
C LEU A 22 40.43 32.98 -13.88
N LEU A 23 41.50 33.45 -13.26
CA LEU A 23 41.55 34.10 -11.94
C LEU A 23 40.98 35.51 -12.00
N GLY A 24 40.22 35.89 -10.99
CA GLY A 24 39.88 37.27 -10.72
C GLY A 24 39.60 37.49 -9.24
N SER A 25 40.61 37.97 -8.54
CA SER A 25 40.58 38.37 -7.12
C SER A 25 39.66 39.57 -6.89
N VAL A 26 38.71 39.49 -5.95
CA VAL A 26 38.16 40.67 -5.25
C VAL A 26 37.92 40.34 -3.78
N GLY A 27 38.29 41.30 -2.96
CA GLY A 27 38.50 41.42 -1.56
C GLY A 27 37.50 40.79 -0.58
N ILE A 28 38.09 40.34 0.51
CA ILE A 28 37.41 40.04 1.77
C ILE A 28 36.92 41.36 2.38
N ALA A 29 35.60 41.56 2.41
CA ALA A 29 34.98 42.55 3.28
C ALA A 29 34.29 41.81 4.42
N ALA A 30 34.71 42.10 5.65
CA ALA A 30 34.07 41.62 6.86
C ALA A 30 32.58 42.04 6.86
N VAL A 31 31.66 41.08 6.93
CA VAL A 31 30.25 41.36 7.13
C VAL A 31 29.96 41.22 8.62
N ASN A 32 29.74 42.36 9.24
CA ASN A 32 29.15 42.50 10.56
C ASN A 32 27.65 42.20 10.50
N ALA A 33 27.17 41.62 11.59
CA ALA A 33 25.81 41.57 12.07
C ALA A 33 24.76 41.16 11.02
N ALA A 34 24.24 39.96 11.18
CA ALA A 34 23.03 39.54 10.47
C ALA A 34 21.88 40.49 10.79
N GLU A 35 21.52 41.34 9.84
CA GLU A 35 20.18 41.92 9.82
C GLU A 35 19.20 40.73 9.76
N ALA A 36 18.32 40.62 10.74
CA ALA A 36 17.18 39.73 10.69
C ALA A 36 16.41 40.08 9.40
N GLN A 37 16.51 39.21 8.39
CA GLN A 37 15.75 39.39 7.17
C GLN A 37 14.28 39.38 7.55
N ALA A 38 13.54 40.45 7.26
CA ALA A 38 12.10 40.49 7.44
C ALA A 38 11.47 39.30 6.73
N ALA A 39 10.47 38.70 7.37
CA ALA A 39 9.72 37.61 6.75
C ALA A 39 9.26 38.05 5.35
N PRO A 40 9.35 37.16 4.34
CA PRO A 40 8.95 37.50 2.99
C PRO A 40 7.52 38.00 2.97
N GLN A 41 7.26 39.09 2.28
CA GLN A 41 5.93 39.62 2.13
C GLN A 41 5.11 38.63 1.30
N ARG A 42 4.05 38.07 1.90
CA ARG A 42 3.16 37.11 1.23
C ARG A 42 2.41 37.82 0.10
N ASP A 43 2.16 37.11 -0.97
CA ASP A 43 1.19 37.54 -1.98
C ASP A 43 -0.18 37.74 -1.33
N SER A 44 -0.96 38.73 -1.85
CA SER A 44 -2.24 39.14 -1.27
C SER A 44 -3.26 38.01 -1.09
N TYR A 45 -3.07 36.89 -1.73
CA TYR A 45 -3.90 35.68 -1.62
C TYR A 45 -3.43 34.69 -0.53
N ALA A 46 -2.17 34.76 -0.13
CA ALA A 46 -1.57 33.82 0.82
C ALA A 46 -1.70 34.30 2.30
N ASP A 47 -2.09 35.52 2.54
CA ASP A 47 -2.11 36.07 3.90
C ASP A 47 -3.44 35.80 4.61
N THR A 48 -3.41 34.95 5.64
CA THR A 48 -4.56 34.68 6.51
C THR A 48 -4.58 35.57 7.75
N ILE A 49 -3.44 36.18 8.11
CA ILE A 49 -3.33 37.07 9.28
C ILE A 49 -3.90 38.44 8.96
N GLY A 50 -5.02 38.77 9.62
CA GLY A 50 -5.70 40.06 9.41
C GLY A 50 -6.49 40.16 8.10
N ASN A 51 -6.58 39.11 7.32
CA ASN A 51 -7.38 39.05 6.10
C ASN A 51 -8.87 38.93 6.44
N ALA A 52 -9.65 39.98 6.11
CA ALA A 52 -11.07 40.05 6.44
C ALA A 52 -11.89 38.95 5.74
N THR A 53 -11.53 38.54 4.52
CA THR A 53 -12.21 37.48 3.79
C THR A 53 -11.97 36.14 4.45
N PHE A 54 -10.71 35.82 4.80
CA PHE A 54 -10.37 34.62 5.55
C PHE A 54 -11.11 34.56 6.88
N GLU A 55 -11.09 35.66 7.66
CA GLU A 55 -11.76 35.72 8.95
C GLU A 55 -13.28 35.55 8.82
N ALA A 56 -13.90 36.11 7.77
CA ALA A 56 -15.32 35.94 7.50
C ALA A 56 -15.67 34.50 7.18
N ALA A 57 -14.88 33.83 6.33
CA ALA A 57 -15.05 32.43 6.00
C ALA A 57 -14.82 31.52 7.22
N ARG A 58 -13.74 31.72 7.96
CA ARG A 58 -13.45 31.02 9.21
C ARG A 58 -14.63 31.10 10.19
N ASN A 59 -15.17 32.28 10.40
CA ASN A 59 -16.33 32.52 11.29
C ASN A 59 -17.60 31.86 10.75
N LYS A 60 -17.83 31.86 9.43
CA LYS A 60 -18.99 31.19 8.80
C LYS A 60 -19.02 29.69 9.14
N TYR A 61 -17.88 29.02 9.09
CA TYR A 61 -17.77 27.61 9.41
C TYR A 61 -17.41 27.33 10.89
N GLY A 62 -17.31 28.39 11.74
CA GLY A 62 -17.00 28.24 13.15
C GLY A 62 -15.65 27.69 13.49
N LEU A 63 -14.68 27.82 12.58
CA LEU A 63 -13.35 27.30 12.75
C LEU A 63 -12.56 28.13 13.77
N THR A 64 -11.64 27.51 14.51
CA THR A 64 -10.88 28.18 15.56
C THR A 64 -9.92 29.22 14.98
N LYS A 65 -9.64 30.28 15.78
CA LYS A 65 -8.65 31.29 15.38
C LYS A 65 -7.23 30.75 15.41
N ASP A 66 -6.89 29.97 16.43
CA ASP A 66 -5.58 29.34 16.58
C ASP A 66 -5.61 27.89 16.08
N MET A 67 -4.62 27.50 15.28
CA MET A 67 -4.51 26.12 14.77
C MET A 67 -4.35 25.09 15.91
N ARG A 68 -3.73 25.45 17.03
CA ARG A 68 -3.57 24.56 18.20
C ARG A 68 -4.88 24.12 18.81
N ASP A 69 -5.90 24.99 18.73
CA ASP A 69 -7.21 24.71 19.32
C ASP A 69 -8.10 23.87 18.39
N GLY A 70 -7.74 23.75 17.12
CA GLY A 70 -8.52 23.12 16.08
C GLY A 70 -8.22 21.65 15.86
N ALA A 71 -8.99 21.05 14.97
CA ALA A 71 -8.74 19.76 14.37
C ALA A 71 -8.09 19.92 12.98
N THR A 72 -7.14 19.08 12.66
CA THR A 72 -6.43 19.04 11.37
C THR A 72 -6.76 17.76 10.64
N LEU A 73 -7.10 17.85 9.34
CA LEU A 73 -7.28 16.70 8.48
C LEU A 73 -5.95 16.39 7.75
N HIS A 74 -5.39 15.21 7.93
CA HIS A 74 -4.27 14.73 7.11
C HIS A 74 -4.80 14.17 5.81
N THR A 75 -4.68 14.96 4.73
CA THR A 75 -5.09 14.60 3.37
C THR A 75 -4.01 13.75 2.70
N PHE A 76 -3.74 12.58 3.29
CA PHE A 76 -2.64 11.71 2.90
C PHE A 76 -2.74 11.26 1.44
N MET A 77 -1.75 11.63 0.64
CA MET A 77 -1.60 11.33 -0.78
C MET A 77 -2.69 11.94 -1.69
N TRP A 78 -3.51 12.88 -1.21
CA TRP A 78 -4.45 13.60 -2.07
C TRP A 78 -3.70 14.60 -2.94
N SER A 79 -4.08 14.72 -4.22
CA SER A 79 -3.55 15.78 -5.09
C SER A 79 -4.07 17.16 -4.68
N PHE A 80 -3.35 18.23 -5.07
CA PHE A 80 -3.83 19.60 -4.85
C PHE A 80 -5.20 19.85 -5.47
N GLN A 81 -5.46 19.23 -6.62
CA GLN A 81 -6.77 19.33 -7.26
C GLN A 81 -7.88 18.66 -6.42
N THR A 82 -7.62 17.46 -5.89
CA THR A 82 -8.57 16.76 -5.01
C THR A 82 -8.86 17.57 -3.76
N ILE A 83 -7.83 18.14 -3.13
CA ILE A 83 -7.99 18.99 -1.94
C ILE A 83 -8.87 20.21 -2.25
N LYS A 84 -8.63 20.88 -3.37
CA LYS A 84 -9.45 22.03 -3.81
C LYS A 84 -10.94 21.68 -3.92
N GLU A 85 -11.22 20.56 -4.55
CA GLU A 85 -12.60 20.11 -4.81
C GLU A 85 -13.38 19.77 -3.54
N HIS A 86 -12.68 19.38 -2.48
CA HIS A 86 -13.28 19.03 -1.18
C HIS A 86 -13.19 20.13 -0.13
N MET A 87 -12.63 21.30 -0.44
CA MET A 87 -12.31 22.30 0.57
C MET A 87 -13.56 22.85 1.29
N GLU A 88 -14.68 23.03 0.57
CA GLU A 88 -15.93 23.41 1.22
C GLU A 88 -16.40 22.34 2.24
N GLU A 89 -16.32 21.07 1.86
CA GLU A 89 -16.70 19.95 2.72
C GLU A 89 -15.78 19.84 3.94
N ILE A 90 -14.47 20.08 3.77
CA ILE A 90 -13.47 20.10 4.85
C ILE A 90 -13.81 21.21 5.86
N ALA A 91 -14.11 22.42 5.38
CA ALA A 91 -14.53 23.52 6.23
C ALA A 91 -15.88 23.23 6.94
N GLN A 92 -16.88 22.68 6.23
CA GLN A 92 -18.15 22.24 6.79
C GLN A 92 -17.98 21.14 7.83
N ALA A 93 -17.00 20.25 7.66
CA ALA A 93 -16.67 19.21 8.64
C ALA A 93 -15.95 19.76 9.89
N GLY A 94 -15.69 21.07 9.98
CA GLY A 94 -15.12 21.73 11.14
C GLY A 94 -13.60 21.59 11.28
N TYR A 95 -12.87 21.18 10.22
CA TYR A 95 -11.41 21.16 10.26
C TYR A 95 -10.84 22.58 10.10
N THR A 96 -10.03 22.99 11.05
CA THR A 96 -9.38 24.32 11.08
C THR A 96 -8.19 24.40 10.14
N SER A 97 -7.56 23.27 9.88
CA SER A 97 -6.43 23.14 8.97
C SER A 97 -6.42 21.77 8.29
N ILE A 98 -5.68 21.70 7.21
CA ILE A 98 -5.27 20.45 6.58
C ILE A 98 -3.76 20.26 6.75
N GLN A 99 -3.31 19.02 6.83
CA GLN A 99 -1.91 18.64 6.63
C GLN A 99 -1.80 17.89 5.31
N ILE A 100 -0.96 18.40 4.42
CA ILE A 100 -0.65 17.80 3.12
C ILE A 100 0.73 17.15 3.17
N ASN A 101 1.00 16.24 2.24
CA ASN A 101 2.31 15.61 2.12
C ASN A 101 3.39 16.60 1.65
N ASN A 102 4.65 16.11 1.60
CA ASN A 102 5.80 16.85 1.15
C ASN A 102 5.62 17.39 -0.28
N VAL A 103 5.80 18.70 -0.42
CA VAL A 103 5.60 19.44 -1.69
C VAL A 103 6.85 19.52 -2.56
N SER A 104 8.03 19.11 -2.08
CA SER A 104 9.27 19.17 -2.87
C SER A 104 9.23 18.19 -4.06
N ALA A 105 10.11 18.40 -5.02
CA ALA A 105 10.41 17.39 -6.04
C ALA A 105 10.91 16.10 -5.37
N ILE A 106 10.38 14.97 -5.79
CA ILE A 106 10.64 13.67 -5.19
C ILE A 106 11.14 12.68 -6.24
N LYS A 107 11.76 11.62 -5.76
CA LYS A 107 12.18 10.50 -6.58
C LYS A 107 11.02 9.97 -7.41
N ASP A 108 11.16 10.03 -8.73
CA ASP A 108 10.28 9.37 -9.69
C ASP A 108 10.96 8.08 -10.17
N ASN A 109 10.28 7.00 -10.05
CA ASN A 109 10.69 5.75 -10.68
C ASN A 109 9.67 5.39 -11.74
N SER A 110 9.92 5.83 -12.97
CA SER A 110 9.05 5.65 -14.13
C SER A 110 8.74 4.18 -14.44
N GLU A 111 9.59 3.25 -14.03
CA GLU A 111 9.37 1.81 -14.22
C GLU A 111 8.53 1.18 -13.10
N LEU A 112 8.59 1.72 -11.88
CA LEU A 112 7.88 1.20 -10.71
C LEU A 112 6.81 2.18 -10.19
N GLY A 113 7.02 3.49 -10.35
CA GLY A 113 6.24 4.53 -9.68
C GLY A 113 4.79 4.64 -10.17
N LYS A 114 4.58 4.68 -11.46
CA LYS A 114 3.25 4.97 -12.04
C LYS A 114 2.27 3.80 -12.06
N GLY A 115 2.77 2.56 -11.94
CA GLY A 115 1.94 1.35 -11.99
C GLY A 115 1.74 0.66 -10.63
N ASN A 116 2.68 0.83 -9.69
CA ASN A 116 2.72 0.11 -8.41
C ASN A 116 2.98 1.04 -7.22
N TRP A 117 2.50 2.27 -7.27
CA TRP A 117 2.73 3.31 -6.28
C TRP A 117 2.30 2.93 -4.86
N TYR A 118 1.33 2.08 -4.68
CA TYR A 118 0.95 1.52 -3.38
C TYR A 118 2.10 0.75 -2.69
N LEU A 119 3.10 0.32 -3.47
CA LEU A 119 4.34 -0.24 -2.95
C LEU A 119 5.40 0.83 -2.69
N ASN A 120 5.21 2.05 -3.21
CA ASN A 120 6.18 3.14 -3.22
C ASN A 120 5.62 4.44 -2.61
N TRP A 121 4.56 4.37 -1.79
CA TRP A 121 3.98 5.53 -1.12
C TRP A 121 5.04 6.38 -0.41
N TYR A 122 6.08 5.74 0.14
CA TYR A 122 7.19 6.37 0.85
C TYR A 122 8.11 7.22 -0.06
N TYR A 123 7.92 7.23 -1.39
CA TYR A 123 8.67 8.14 -2.27
C TYR A 123 8.30 9.60 -2.02
N ILE A 124 7.12 9.89 -1.45
CA ILE A 124 6.77 11.26 -1.03
C ILE A 124 7.73 11.81 0.02
N TYR A 125 8.41 10.92 0.78
CA TYR A 125 9.45 11.24 1.76
C TYR A 125 10.87 11.09 1.21
N GLN A 126 11.05 11.08 -0.12
CA GLN A 126 12.36 11.00 -0.76
C GLN A 126 12.59 12.20 -1.69
N PRO A 127 12.84 13.41 -1.13
CA PRO A 127 13.19 14.56 -1.91
C PRO A 127 14.42 14.33 -2.80
N ILE A 128 14.41 15.00 -3.95
CA ILE A 128 15.57 15.06 -4.86
C ILE A 128 16.04 16.50 -5.09
N ASP A 129 15.20 17.47 -4.74
CA ASP A 129 15.45 18.90 -4.90
C ASP A 129 14.50 19.70 -3.98
N THR A 130 14.75 21.01 -3.87
CA THR A 130 13.97 22.01 -3.13
C THR A 130 13.08 22.86 -4.05
N THR A 131 12.60 22.29 -5.15
CA THR A 131 11.56 22.90 -5.99
C THR A 131 10.18 22.39 -5.58
N ILE A 132 9.14 23.25 -5.68
CA ILE A 132 7.76 22.88 -5.34
C ILE A 132 7.11 22.18 -6.51
N GLY A 133 6.50 21.03 -6.25
CA GLY A 133 5.74 20.23 -7.21
C GLY A 133 6.31 18.82 -7.37
N ASN A 134 5.40 17.85 -7.45
CA ASN A 134 5.75 16.47 -7.73
C ASN A 134 4.57 15.73 -8.38
N TYR A 135 4.85 14.57 -8.95
CA TYR A 135 3.85 13.80 -9.71
C TYR A 135 2.68 13.28 -8.87
N ILE A 136 2.80 13.27 -7.55
CA ILE A 136 1.75 12.83 -6.62
C ILE A 136 0.75 13.96 -6.37
N LEU A 137 1.26 15.11 -5.99
CA LEU A 137 0.44 16.22 -5.51
C LEU A 137 0.02 17.18 -6.62
N GLY A 138 0.92 17.46 -7.57
CA GLY A 138 0.73 18.45 -8.63
C GLY A 138 1.84 19.47 -8.73
N SER A 139 1.62 20.51 -9.53
CA SER A 139 2.57 21.59 -9.80
C SER A 139 2.58 22.67 -8.71
N GLU A 140 3.59 23.55 -8.73
CA GLU A 140 3.67 24.73 -7.86
C GLU A 140 2.46 25.67 -8.03
N ASP A 141 1.99 25.87 -9.26
CA ASP A 141 0.80 26.72 -9.52
C ASP A 141 -0.48 26.08 -8.94
N GLU A 142 -0.63 24.75 -9.04
CA GLU A 142 -1.75 24.04 -8.40
C GLU A 142 -1.65 24.12 -6.86
N PHE A 143 -0.45 24.12 -6.29
CA PHE A 143 -0.23 24.33 -4.86
C PHE A 143 -0.70 25.73 -4.41
N LYS A 144 -0.28 26.79 -5.12
CA LYS A 144 -0.72 28.18 -4.84
C LYS A 144 -2.24 28.31 -4.92
N GLU A 145 -2.83 27.73 -5.96
CA GLU A 145 -4.28 27.75 -6.13
C GLU A 145 -5.00 26.99 -5.01
N MET A 146 -4.49 25.84 -4.60
CA MET A 146 -5.04 25.04 -3.50
C MET A 146 -4.99 25.81 -2.18
N CYS A 147 -3.87 26.46 -1.84
CA CYS A 147 -3.75 27.30 -0.66
C CYS A 147 -4.74 28.47 -0.70
N ASN A 148 -4.85 29.15 -1.83
CA ASN A 148 -5.81 30.23 -2.00
C ASN A 148 -7.27 29.76 -1.79
N ILE A 149 -7.64 28.64 -2.35
CA ILE A 149 -8.99 28.06 -2.14
C ILE A 149 -9.20 27.68 -0.66
N ALA A 150 -8.20 27.07 0.00
CA ALA A 150 -8.27 26.76 1.43
C ALA A 150 -8.57 28.01 2.26
N HIS A 151 -7.88 29.11 1.98
CA HIS A 151 -8.07 30.40 2.65
C HIS A 151 -9.45 31.01 2.40
N GLN A 152 -10.02 30.85 1.20
CA GLN A 152 -11.39 31.29 0.89
C GLN A 152 -12.45 30.57 1.74
N TYR A 153 -12.14 29.35 2.22
CA TYR A 153 -13.00 28.60 3.13
C TYR A 153 -12.58 28.72 4.60
N GLY A 154 -11.58 29.52 4.92
CA GLY A 154 -11.09 29.75 6.29
C GLY A 154 -10.27 28.61 6.86
N VAL A 155 -9.77 27.71 6.00
CA VAL A 155 -8.92 26.55 6.34
C VAL A 155 -7.46 26.90 6.09
N ARG A 156 -6.56 26.49 6.99
CA ARG A 156 -5.10 26.69 6.88
C ARG A 156 -4.42 25.46 6.35
N VAL A 157 -3.24 25.64 5.77
CA VAL A 157 -2.45 24.58 5.14
C VAL A 157 -1.14 24.34 5.89
N ILE A 158 -0.96 23.12 6.41
CA ILE A 158 0.29 22.64 7.01
C ILE A 158 0.96 21.71 6.00
N VAL A 159 2.23 21.97 5.69
CA VAL A 159 3.02 21.14 4.78
C VAL A 159 3.89 20.18 5.59
N ASP A 160 3.89 18.91 5.21
CA ASP A 160 4.83 17.92 5.73
C ASP A 160 6.21 18.15 5.10
N ALA A 161 7.15 18.58 5.91
CA ALA A 161 8.46 19.06 5.48
C ALA A 161 9.55 18.02 5.78
N VAL A 162 10.11 17.42 4.74
CA VAL A 162 11.25 16.49 4.89
C VAL A 162 12.52 17.32 5.02
N ALA A 163 12.94 17.55 6.27
CA ALA A 163 14.04 18.44 6.62
C ALA A 163 15.35 17.71 6.96
N ASN A 164 15.29 16.41 7.18
CA ASN A 164 16.41 15.60 7.62
C ASN A 164 17.23 14.99 6.48
N HIS A 165 16.60 14.61 5.37
CA HIS A 165 17.24 13.77 4.37
C HIS A 165 16.70 14.00 2.96
N PHE A 166 17.44 13.46 1.99
CA PHE A 166 17.02 13.28 0.60
C PHE A 166 16.88 11.79 0.30
N THR A 167 16.54 11.44 -0.96
CA THR A 167 16.40 10.05 -1.40
C THR A 167 17.65 9.21 -1.12
N SER A 168 17.49 7.89 -1.06
CA SER A 168 18.63 6.95 -0.98
C SER A 168 19.45 6.84 -2.27
N ASP A 169 18.93 7.35 -3.39
CA ASP A 169 19.46 7.16 -4.73
C ASP A 169 20.20 8.42 -5.19
N TRP A 170 21.53 8.42 -5.04
CA TRP A 170 22.37 9.56 -5.34
C TRP A 170 22.22 10.11 -6.77
N GLU A 171 22.05 9.21 -7.74
CA GLU A 171 22.05 9.56 -9.15
C GLU A 171 20.81 10.37 -9.59
N VAL A 172 19.74 10.32 -8.79
CA VAL A 172 18.51 11.08 -9.08
C VAL A 172 18.38 12.38 -8.29
N ILE A 173 19.29 12.63 -7.34
CA ILE A 173 19.37 13.92 -6.66
C ILE A 173 19.74 15.01 -7.69
N ASP A 174 19.09 16.17 -7.62
CA ASP A 174 19.39 17.29 -8.51
C ASP A 174 20.90 17.66 -8.46
N PRO A 175 21.53 17.90 -9.62
CA PRO A 175 22.96 18.25 -9.67
C PRO A 175 23.36 19.43 -8.77
N SER A 176 22.46 20.37 -8.48
CA SER A 176 22.73 21.48 -7.56
C SER A 176 22.90 21.03 -6.10
N TRP A 177 22.41 19.84 -5.75
CA TRP A 177 22.54 19.22 -4.44
C TRP A 177 23.59 18.09 -4.42
N GLN A 178 24.13 17.67 -5.54
CA GLN A 178 25.12 16.57 -5.63
C GLN A 178 26.52 16.99 -5.12
N ASN A 179 26.59 17.59 -3.93
CA ASN A 179 27.83 17.87 -3.22
C ASN A 179 27.88 17.03 -1.94
N LYS A 180 28.91 16.18 -1.80
CA LYS A 180 29.07 15.29 -0.64
C LYS A 180 29.20 16.02 0.71
N GLU A 181 29.63 17.28 0.71
CA GLU A 181 29.73 18.11 1.93
C GLU A 181 28.35 18.56 2.43
N TYR A 182 27.30 18.44 1.61
CA TYR A 182 25.92 18.74 1.99
C TYR A 182 25.25 17.61 2.76
N PHE A 183 25.91 16.46 2.87
CA PHE A 183 25.37 15.28 3.51
C PHE A 183 26.34 14.71 4.54
N HIS A 184 25.80 14.10 5.59
CA HIS A 184 26.60 13.31 6.53
C HIS A 184 27.19 12.07 5.85
N PRO A 185 28.23 11.43 6.43
CA PRO A 185 28.76 10.17 5.93
C PRO A 185 27.69 9.10 5.83
N GLN A 186 27.74 8.28 4.78
CA GLN A 186 26.79 7.19 4.57
C GLN A 186 27.06 6.02 5.53
N ALA A 187 26.67 6.16 6.79
CA ALA A 187 26.73 5.14 7.82
C ALA A 187 25.31 4.90 8.37
N PRO A 188 24.89 3.65 8.60
CA PRO A 188 23.57 3.37 9.16
C PRO A 188 23.50 3.74 10.64
N ILE A 189 22.32 4.16 11.11
CA ILE A 189 22.05 4.25 12.55
C ILE A 189 22.08 2.85 13.14
N ASN A 190 22.91 2.64 14.20
CA ASN A 190 23.04 1.36 14.88
C ASN A 190 22.27 1.33 16.21
N ASP A 191 22.17 2.48 16.89
CA ASP A 191 21.40 2.63 18.15
C ASP A 191 20.56 3.90 18.11
N TYR A 192 19.25 3.76 17.90
CA TYR A 192 18.30 4.88 17.91
C TYR A 192 18.18 5.58 19.27
N ASN A 193 18.74 5.02 20.35
CA ASN A 193 18.81 5.68 21.65
C ASN A 193 20.11 6.48 21.86
N ASP A 194 21.08 6.35 20.97
CA ASP A 194 22.25 7.20 20.94
C ASP A 194 21.94 8.43 20.09
N ARG A 195 22.01 9.61 20.69
CA ARG A 195 21.65 10.86 20.00
C ARG A 195 22.62 11.20 18.87
N GLU A 196 23.93 10.95 19.05
CA GLU A 196 24.91 11.20 18.01
C GLU A 196 24.72 10.23 16.84
N ASP A 197 24.55 8.95 17.12
CA ASP A 197 24.27 7.93 16.10
C ASP A 197 22.94 8.25 15.35
N CYS A 198 21.92 8.67 16.09
CA CYS A 198 20.59 8.98 15.53
C CYS A 198 20.56 10.23 14.64
N THR A 199 21.45 11.23 14.87
CA THR A 199 21.41 12.53 14.21
C THR A 199 22.54 12.77 13.20
N GLN A 200 23.57 11.92 13.18
CA GLN A 200 24.73 12.07 12.30
C GLN A 200 24.89 10.92 11.31
N ASN A 201 23.96 9.97 11.33
CA ASN A 201 23.98 8.79 10.47
C ASN A 201 22.68 8.64 9.68
N THR A 202 22.73 7.86 8.62
CA THR A 202 21.65 7.74 7.64
C THR A 202 20.44 6.96 8.15
N LEU A 203 19.28 7.59 8.14
CA LEU A 203 18.01 6.94 8.40
C LEU A 203 17.64 6.04 7.22
N SER A 204 17.64 4.73 7.42
CA SER A 204 17.25 3.73 6.39
C SER A 204 18.05 3.83 5.06
N GLY A 205 19.27 4.39 5.08
CA GLY A 205 20.12 4.56 3.89
C GLY A 205 19.76 5.77 3.03
N LEU A 206 18.89 6.65 3.49
CA LEU A 206 18.59 7.95 2.88
C LEU A 206 19.81 8.89 3.03
N TRP A 207 20.02 9.76 2.06
CA TRP A 207 21.09 10.77 2.17
C TRP A 207 20.73 11.80 3.21
N ASP A 208 21.35 11.67 4.40
CA ASP A 208 21.15 12.52 5.55
C ASP A 208 21.82 13.89 5.36
N LEU A 209 21.05 14.98 5.50
CA LEU A 209 21.57 16.34 5.29
C LEU A 209 22.56 16.71 6.38
N ASN A 210 23.72 17.25 5.99
CA ASN A 210 24.68 17.81 6.93
C ASN A 210 24.14 19.12 7.51
N THR A 211 23.44 19.00 8.62
CA THR A 211 22.76 20.10 9.32
C THR A 211 23.73 21.09 9.98
N GLN A 212 25.02 20.74 10.13
CA GLN A 212 26.06 21.66 10.53
C GLN A 212 26.59 22.53 9.37
N ASN A 213 26.27 22.18 8.11
CA ASN A 213 26.65 22.99 6.96
C ASN A 213 25.70 24.16 6.80
N SER A 214 26.25 25.39 6.92
CA SER A 214 25.45 26.62 6.86
C SER A 214 24.80 26.87 5.48
N GLU A 215 25.38 26.36 4.39
CA GLU A 215 24.81 26.49 3.06
C GLU A 215 23.55 25.57 2.94
N VAL A 216 23.61 24.35 3.47
CA VAL A 216 22.46 23.46 3.56
C VAL A 216 21.33 24.12 4.34
N ALA A 217 21.63 24.67 5.53
CA ALA A 217 20.65 25.37 6.35
C ALA A 217 20.00 26.56 5.61
N GLN A 218 20.79 27.36 4.88
CA GLN A 218 20.28 28.50 4.13
C GLN A 218 19.40 28.09 2.97
N ARG A 219 19.78 27.08 2.17
CA ARG A 219 18.98 26.58 1.05
C ARG A 219 17.65 26.01 1.52
N MET A 220 17.64 25.24 2.62
CA MET A 220 16.41 24.74 3.20
C MET A 220 15.53 25.86 3.75
N ALA A 221 16.11 26.88 4.39
CA ALA A 221 15.36 28.04 4.84
C ALA A 221 14.74 28.84 3.68
N GLU A 222 15.45 29.01 2.58
CA GLU A 222 14.93 29.65 1.36
C GLU A 222 13.74 28.87 0.81
N PHE A 223 13.85 27.55 0.74
CA PHE A 223 12.76 26.68 0.32
C PHE A 223 11.53 26.83 1.21
N TYR A 224 11.68 26.76 2.54
CA TYR A 224 10.53 26.88 3.44
C TYR A 224 9.91 28.28 3.41
N ARG A 225 10.72 29.36 3.29
CA ARG A 225 10.17 30.70 3.06
C ARG A 225 9.37 30.80 1.76
N LYS A 226 9.84 30.11 0.69
CA LYS A 226 9.09 30.05 -0.55
C LYS A 226 7.76 29.31 -0.39
N VAL A 227 7.75 28.17 0.29
CA VAL A 227 6.51 27.40 0.55
C VAL A 227 5.48 28.25 1.32
N ILE A 228 5.94 29.04 2.29
CA ILE A 228 5.07 29.99 3.01
C ILE A 228 4.61 31.13 2.10
N ALA A 229 5.49 31.69 1.28
CA ALA A 229 5.14 32.76 0.33
C ALA A 229 4.10 32.28 -0.70
N ASP A 230 4.15 31.02 -1.09
CA ASP A 230 3.20 30.39 -2.01
C ASP A 230 1.87 30.00 -1.34
N GLY A 231 1.71 30.20 -0.02
CA GLY A 231 0.44 30.13 0.69
C GLY A 231 0.30 29.12 1.81
N ALA A 232 1.32 28.32 2.13
CA ALA A 232 1.27 27.49 3.33
C ALA A 232 1.22 28.34 4.61
N ASP A 233 0.59 27.80 5.66
CA ASP A 233 0.45 28.47 6.97
C ASP A 233 1.33 27.83 8.04
N GLY A 234 1.81 26.60 7.82
CA GLY A 234 2.56 25.90 8.83
C GLY A 234 3.34 24.70 8.28
N PHE A 235 4.12 24.09 9.17
CA PHE A 235 4.91 22.90 8.87
C PHE A 235 4.75 21.81 9.92
N ARG A 236 4.75 20.56 9.47
CA ARG A 236 5.15 19.37 10.23
C ARG A 236 6.54 18.99 9.74
N TYR A 237 7.55 18.96 10.58
CA TYR A 237 8.89 18.51 10.20
C TYR A 237 9.01 17.00 10.42
N ASP A 238 9.14 16.29 9.29
CA ASP A 238 9.38 14.85 9.24
C ASP A 238 10.71 14.48 9.90
N ALA A 239 10.76 13.36 10.60
CA ALA A 239 11.97 12.84 11.23
C ALA A 239 12.73 13.88 12.08
N ALA A 240 12.04 14.83 12.70
CA ALA A 240 12.67 15.94 13.45
C ALA A 240 13.61 15.47 14.55
N LYS A 241 13.36 14.31 15.17
CA LYS A 241 14.25 13.74 16.18
C LYS A 241 15.63 13.32 15.63
N HIS A 242 15.75 13.16 14.31
CA HIS A 242 16.99 12.82 13.62
C HIS A 242 17.84 14.04 13.27
N ILE A 243 17.39 15.24 13.61
CA ILE A 243 18.13 16.49 13.49
C ILE A 243 18.53 16.94 14.89
N GLU A 244 19.80 17.21 15.13
CA GLU A 244 20.33 17.60 16.44
C GLU A 244 19.77 18.95 16.91
N LEU A 245 19.62 19.09 18.22
CA LEU A 245 19.33 20.37 18.87
C LEU A 245 20.54 21.30 18.83
N THR A 246 20.31 22.60 18.93
CA THR A 246 21.38 23.62 18.86
C THR A 246 22.48 23.47 19.92
N ASN A 247 22.25 22.71 20.96
CA ASN A 247 23.21 22.44 22.04
C ASN A 247 23.79 21.01 22.04
N GLU A 248 23.59 20.26 20.94
CA GLU A 248 24.18 18.95 20.71
C GLU A 248 25.33 19.01 19.69
N PHE A 249 26.27 18.12 19.74
CA PHE A 249 27.34 17.79 18.76
C PHE A 249 27.99 18.98 18.04
N GLY A 250 28.39 20.01 18.79
CA GLY A 250 29.10 21.18 18.24
C GLY A 250 28.22 22.39 17.92
N GLY A 251 26.90 22.29 18.13
CA GLY A 251 26.01 23.46 18.11
C GLY A 251 25.54 23.82 16.70
N SER A 252 24.77 22.94 16.06
CA SER A 252 24.13 23.21 14.78
C SER A 252 23.22 24.44 14.86
N GLN A 253 23.28 25.30 13.85
CA GLN A 253 22.38 26.45 13.69
C GLN A 253 21.19 26.13 12.77
N TYR A 254 21.02 24.88 12.38
CA TYR A 254 20.02 24.46 11.39
C TYR A 254 18.61 24.91 11.78
N TRP A 255 18.13 24.50 12.96
CA TRP A 255 16.81 24.89 13.45
C TRP A 255 16.64 26.41 13.57
N ASN A 256 17.68 27.12 14.10
CA ASN A 256 17.65 28.58 14.19
C ASN A 256 17.56 29.27 12.83
N THR A 257 18.01 28.60 11.77
CA THR A 257 18.00 29.12 10.39
C THR A 257 16.70 28.82 9.66
N ILE A 258 16.14 27.62 9.83
CA ILE A 258 14.96 27.19 9.06
C ILE A 258 13.63 27.57 9.72
N LEU A 259 13.55 27.65 11.04
CA LEU A 259 12.30 27.94 11.75
C LEU A 259 11.78 29.38 11.56
N PRO A 260 12.63 30.42 11.43
CA PRO A 260 12.17 31.78 11.10
C PRO A 260 11.76 31.89 9.62
N ASN A 261 10.72 31.21 9.20
CA ASN A 261 10.23 31.12 7.82
C ASN A 261 8.89 31.87 7.60
N GLY A 262 8.25 32.37 8.65
CA GLY A 262 6.97 33.08 8.57
C GLY A 262 5.74 32.21 8.81
N ALA A 263 5.90 30.92 9.10
CA ALA A 263 4.79 30.03 9.43
C ALA A 263 4.02 30.47 10.68
N GLN A 264 2.71 30.22 10.71
CA GLN A 264 1.84 30.50 11.86
C GLN A 264 1.89 29.41 12.93
N TYR A 265 2.21 28.18 12.53
CA TYR A 265 2.35 27.04 13.42
C TYR A 265 3.36 26.03 12.84
N GLN A 266 4.25 25.51 13.68
CA GLN A 266 5.26 24.55 13.27
C GLN A 266 5.40 23.47 14.34
N TYR A 267 5.51 22.22 13.93
CA TYR A 267 5.76 21.13 14.87
C TYR A 267 6.65 20.05 14.29
N GLY A 268 7.38 19.38 15.16
CA GLY A 268 8.28 18.29 14.77
C GLY A 268 7.68 16.92 15.04
N GLU A 269 7.92 15.99 14.13
CA GLU A 269 7.77 14.57 14.44
C GLU A 269 8.91 14.13 15.33
N VAL A 270 8.60 14.02 16.61
CA VAL A 270 9.55 13.60 17.64
C VAL A 270 8.97 12.37 18.31
N LEU A 271 9.22 11.20 17.69
CA LEU A 271 8.75 9.93 18.21
C LEU A 271 9.44 9.64 19.54
N GLN A 272 8.65 9.40 20.58
CA GLN A 272 9.11 9.23 21.93
C GLN A 272 9.90 7.93 22.07
N ASP A 273 11.12 8.05 22.56
CA ASP A 273 11.98 6.97 22.95
C ASP A 273 12.75 7.36 24.24
N LYS A 274 13.72 6.55 24.63
CA LYS A 274 14.38 6.69 25.93
C LYS A 274 15.23 7.97 26.07
N ASN A 275 15.78 8.51 24.99
CA ASN A 275 16.79 9.56 25.03
C ASN A 275 16.50 10.75 24.06
N VAL A 276 15.29 10.81 23.51
CA VAL A 276 14.97 11.74 22.39
C VAL A 276 14.91 13.22 22.77
N ARG A 277 14.86 13.56 24.05
CA ARG A 277 14.78 14.96 24.53
C ARG A 277 13.56 15.73 24.02
N GLU A 278 12.40 15.06 23.97
CA GLU A 278 11.16 15.60 23.41
C GLU A 278 10.71 16.92 24.02
N THR A 279 11.02 17.17 25.31
CA THR A 279 10.72 18.43 25.99
C THR A 279 11.55 19.59 25.45
N ASP A 280 12.79 19.34 25.03
CA ASP A 280 13.67 20.38 24.46
C ASP A 280 13.22 20.72 23.03
N TYR A 281 12.82 19.70 22.23
CA TYR A 281 12.18 19.96 20.93
C TYR A 281 10.85 20.71 21.10
N ALA A 282 10.02 20.34 22.06
CA ALA A 282 8.77 21.03 22.33
C ALA A 282 9.00 22.52 22.70
N ALA A 283 10.02 22.79 23.53
CA ALA A 283 10.38 24.15 23.91
C ALA A 283 10.91 24.95 22.68
N MET A 284 11.73 24.32 21.84
CA MET A 284 12.27 24.93 20.62
C MET A 284 11.16 25.31 19.63
N PHE A 285 10.27 24.36 19.32
CA PHE A 285 9.15 24.62 18.41
C PHE A 285 8.12 25.59 18.98
N ASN A 286 8.02 25.72 20.30
CA ASN A 286 7.08 26.67 20.95
C ASN A 286 7.69 28.04 21.22
N ASP A 287 8.84 28.39 20.69
CA ASP A 287 9.44 29.73 20.82
C ASP A 287 8.50 30.78 20.23
N SER A 288 8.21 31.80 21.00
CA SER A 288 7.31 32.91 20.61
C SER A 288 7.84 33.71 19.42
N SER A 289 9.14 33.68 19.17
CA SER A 289 9.76 34.38 18.03
C SER A 289 9.41 33.76 16.67
N ILE A 290 8.90 32.51 16.69
CA ILE A 290 8.47 31.74 15.51
C ILE A 290 6.98 31.39 15.56
N ASN A 291 6.16 32.16 16.22
CA ASN A 291 4.70 32.01 16.41
C ASN A 291 4.29 30.75 17.20
N GLY A 292 5.24 30.02 17.73
CA GLY A 292 5.01 28.83 18.54
C GLY A 292 4.67 27.59 17.74
N GLY A 293 4.66 26.48 18.44
CA GLY A 293 4.46 25.16 17.83
C GLY A 293 4.47 24.03 18.87
N GLY A 294 4.88 22.83 18.45
CA GLY A 294 4.89 21.67 19.34
C GLY A 294 5.60 20.47 18.80
N VAL A 295 5.34 19.33 19.41
CA VAL A 295 5.84 18.01 19.02
C VAL A 295 4.73 16.96 19.03
N THR A 296 4.96 15.88 18.33
CA THR A 296 4.05 14.73 18.28
C THR A 296 4.00 13.99 19.62
N ALA A 297 2.81 13.58 20.06
CA ALA A 297 2.60 12.77 21.26
C ALA A 297 2.36 11.30 20.90
N SER A 298 3.40 10.61 20.41
CA SER A 298 3.29 9.25 19.88
C SER A 298 2.85 8.21 20.92
N ASP A 299 3.31 8.31 22.18
CA ASP A 299 2.90 7.41 23.24
C ASP A 299 1.44 7.59 23.63
N TYR A 300 0.91 8.82 23.52
CA TYR A 300 -0.52 9.04 23.67
C TYR A 300 -1.32 8.37 22.56
N GLY A 301 -0.87 8.48 21.31
CA GLY A 301 -1.45 7.77 20.19
C GLY A 301 -1.46 6.26 20.40
N GLN A 302 -0.39 5.70 20.99
CA GLN A 302 -0.33 4.28 21.34
C GLN A 302 -1.37 3.91 22.42
N GLU A 303 -1.59 4.77 23.43
CA GLU A 303 -2.65 4.53 24.42
C GLU A 303 -4.04 4.56 23.79
N MET A 304 -4.27 5.41 22.81
CA MET A 304 -5.53 5.42 22.06
C MET A 304 -5.72 4.12 21.27
N ARG A 305 -4.67 3.58 20.63
CA ARG A 305 -4.72 2.27 19.98
C ARG A 305 -4.90 1.12 20.98
N ASN A 306 -4.35 1.22 22.18
CA ASN A 306 -4.59 0.28 23.28
C ASN A 306 -6.07 0.28 23.70
N SER A 307 -6.69 1.46 23.76
CA SER A 307 -8.13 1.63 24.01
C SER A 307 -8.97 0.85 22.98
N MET A 308 -8.64 0.96 21.71
CA MET A 308 -9.32 0.23 20.63
C MET A 308 -9.09 -1.29 20.71
N ASN A 309 -7.88 -1.74 21.03
CA ASN A 309 -7.58 -3.16 21.26
C ASN A 309 -8.44 -3.74 22.39
N ASP A 310 -8.62 -2.98 23.48
CA ASP A 310 -9.44 -3.36 24.63
C ASP A 310 -10.96 -3.18 24.37
N ARG A 311 -11.34 -2.65 23.19
CA ARG A 311 -12.71 -2.22 22.88
C ARG A 311 -13.31 -1.34 23.97
N SER A 312 -12.54 -0.39 24.43
CA SER A 312 -12.81 0.41 25.63
C SER A 312 -12.65 1.89 25.32
N VAL A 313 -13.47 2.73 25.95
CA VAL A 313 -13.34 4.19 25.97
C VAL A 313 -13.14 4.69 27.40
N ASN A 314 -12.40 3.97 28.22
CA ASN A 314 -12.13 4.30 29.61
C ASN A 314 -11.15 5.49 29.73
N THR A 315 -11.43 6.39 30.68
CA THR A 315 -10.60 7.58 30.98
C THR A 315 -9.12 7.29 31.22
N ARG A 316 -8.77 6.08 31.63
CA ARG A 316 -7.36 5.64 31.82
C ARG A 316 -6.50 5.81 30.57
N PHE A 317 -7.10 5.75 29.37
CA PHE A 317 -6.40 5.91 28.10
C PHE A 317 -6.29 7.36 27.64
N PHE A 318 -7.20 8.23 28.06
CA PHE A 318 -7.34 9.58 27.50
C PHE A 318 -6.76 10.69 28.37
N THR A 319 -6.61 10.50 29.68
CA THR A 319 -6.32 11.60 30.61
C THR A 319 -4.85 11.95 30.69
N ASP A 320 -3.94 11.02 30.44
CA ASP A 320 -2.49 11.19 30.54
C ASP A 320 -1.88 11.25 29.13
N PHE A 321 -1.32 12.39 28.72
CA PHE A 321 -0.70 12.58 27.42
C PHE A 321 0.67 11.90 27.28
N ARG A 322 1.17 11.24 28.32
CA ARG A 322 2.43 10.47 28.33
C ARG A 322 3.68 11.28 28.00
N LEU A 323 3.61 12.59 27.96
CA LEU A 323 4.73 13.46 27.64
C LEU A 323 4.85 14.54 28.71
N ASN A 324 6.06 14.82 29.16
CA ASN A 324 6.35 15.83 30.19
C ASN A 324 6.54 17.23 29.57
N ALA A 325 5.67 17.60 28.65
CA ALA A 325 5.61 18.91 28.02
C ALA A 325 4.26 19.56 28.26
N PRO A 326 4.14 20.89 28.20
CA PRO A 326 2.85 21.57 28.26
C PRO A 326 1.90 21.05 27.18
N VAL A 327 0.67 20.75 27.55
CA VAL A 327 -0.28 20.07 26.66
C VAL A 327 -0.57 20.86 25.39
N ASN A 328 -0.54 22.20 25.45
CA ASN A 328 -0.71 23.09 24.31
C ASN A 328 0.48 23.07 23.33
N GLN A 329 1.55 22.31 23.62
CA GLN A 329 2.70 22.07 22.74
C GLN A 329 2.66 20.67 22.12
N LEU A 330 1.53 19.97 22.18
CA LEU A 330 1.38 18.61 21.69
C LEU A 330 0.49 18.56 20.46
N VAL A 331 0.83 17.65 19.55
CA VAL A 331 -0.01 17.19 18.46
C VAL A 331 -0.35 15.72 18.69
N THR A 332 -1.64 15.42 18.74
CA THR A 332 -2.16 14.09 19.09
C THR A 332 -2.92 13.48 17.92
N TRP A 333 -2.87 12.15 17.80
CA TRP A 333 -3.58 11.38 16.78
C TRP A 333 -4.00 10.01 17.32
N ILE A 334 -4.92 9.36 16.62
CA ILE A 334 -5.28 7.96 16.86
C ILE A 334 -4.36 7.06 16.06
N GLU A 335 -4.18 7.39 14.79
CA GLU A 335 -3.28 6.74 13.86
C GLU A 335 -2.61 7.78 12.95
N SER A 336 -1.41 7.48 12.49
CA SER A 336 -0.70 8.17 11.43
C SER A 336 -0.61 7.27 10.19
N HIS A 337 -0.12 7.83 9.09
CA HIS A 337 0.20 7.05 7.90
C HIS A 337 1.21 5.92 8.22
N ASP A 338 2.22 6.16 9.09
CA ASP A 338 3.19 5.14 9.51
C ASP A 338 2.52 4.01 10.27
N ASN A 339 1.72 4.34 11.29
CA ASN A 339 1.03 3.31 12.08
C ASN A 339 0.10 2.46 11.21
N TYR A 340 -0.52 3.06 10.19
CA TYR A 340 -1.38 2.39 9.24
C TYR A 340 -0.56 1.52 8.27
N CYS A 341 0.46 2.10 7.63
CA CYS A 341 1.32 1.43 6.67
C CYS A 341 2.17 0.31 7.32
N ASP A 342 2.58 0.47 8.58
CA ASP A 342 3.26 -0.54 9.39
C ASP A 342 2.30 -1.59 9.98
N ARG A 343 1.01 -1.53 9.64
CA ARG A 343 -0.04 -2.47 10.07
C ARG A 343 -0.29 -2.50 11.57
N GLN A 344 0.01 -1.41 12.26
CA GLN A 344 -0.26 -1.30 13.69
C GLN A 344 -1.74 -0.97 13.96
N SER A 345 -2.37 -0.23 13.05
CA SER A 345 -3.75 0.25 13.21
C SER A 345 -4.74 -0.27 12.15
N GLU A 346 -4.29 -0.89 11.05
CA GLU A 346 -5.15 -1.38 9.95
C GLU A 346 -6.27 -2.34 10.40
N LYS A 347 -6.04 -3.07 11.50
CA LYS A 347 -6.98 -4.04 12.08
C LYS A 347 -8.20 -3.40 12.76
N PHE A 348 -8.14 -2.11 13.06
CA PHE A 348 -9.26 -1.41 13.72
C PHE A 348 -10.33 -1.04 12.69
N THR A 349 -11.56 -1.27 13.07
CA THR A 349 -12.70 -0.84 12.25
C THR A 349 -12.76 0.67 12.21
N GLU A 350 -13.29 1.21 11.12
CA GLU A 350 -13.52 2.65 10.97
C GLU A 350 -14.32 3.24 12.14
N GLN A 351 -15.34 2.49 12.61
CA GLN A 351 -16.13 2.93 13.77
C GLN A 351 -15.30 3.02 15.07
N GLN A 352 -14.36 2.08 15.30
CA GLN A 352 -13.47 2.18 16.45
C GLN A 352 -12.57 3.43 16.36
N VAL A 353 -12.02 3.70 15.17
CA VAL A 353 -11.22 4.90 14.92
C VAL A 353 -12.05 6.17 15.12
N ARG A 354 -13.27 6.23 14.57
CA ARG A 354 -14.18 7.38 14.74
C ARG A 354 -14.54 7.63 16.20
N THR A 355 -14.83 6.58 16.96
CA THR A 355 -15.15 6.68 18.41
C THR A 355 -13.95 7.16 19.21
N ALA A 356 -12.77 6.59 18.98
CA ALA A 356 -11.54 7.03 19.63
C ALA A 356 -11.17 8.47 19.24
N TRP A 357 -11.30 8.82 17.96
CA TRP A 357 -11.12 10.18 17.47
C TRP A 357 -12.02 11.17 18.22
N ALA A 358 -13.32 10.93 18.21
CA ALA A 358 -14.27 11.85 18.81
C ALA A 358 -13.97 12.09 20.30
N THR A 359 -13.58 11.04 21.04
CA THR A 359 -13.20 11.16 22.44
C THR A 359 -11.95 12.01 22.63
N MET A 360 -10.90 11.76 21.83
CA MET A 360 -9.67 12.54 21.88
C MET A 360 -9.91 13.98 21.45
N ASN A 361 -10.64 14.17 20.35
CA ASN A 361 -10.90 15.48 19.75
C ASN A 361 -11.79 16.37 20.60
N ALA A 362 -12.71 15.81 21.40
CA ALA A 362 -13.57 16.57 22.32
C ALA A 362 -12.78 17.29 23.42
N ARG A 363 -11.54 16.89 23.69
CA ARG A 363 -10.67 17.54 24.66
C ARG A 363 -10.24 18.92 24.18
N GLY A 364 -10.09 19.85 25.12
CA GLY A 364 -9.72 21.24 24.82
C GLY A 364 -8.23 21.53 24.75
N LYS A 365 -7.41 20.50 24.76
CA LYS A 365 -5.96 20.62 24.91
C LYS A 365 -5.26 19.75 23.86
N ALA A 366 -4.11 20.21 23.39
CA ALA A 366 -3.36 19.65 22.26
C ALA A 366 -4.07 19.83 20.91
N MET A 367 -3.33 20.03 19.86
CA MET A 367 -3.82 19.97 18.49
C MET A 367 -4.16 18.52 18.14
N THR A 368 -5.19 18.27 17.35
CA THR A 368 -5.60 16.94 16.95
C THR A 368 -5.44 16.75 15.45
N LEU A 369 -4.89 15.59 15.03
CA LEU A 369 -4.66 15.24 13.65
C LEU A 369 -5.47 13.99 13.30
N PHE A 370 -6.38 14.12 12.32
CA PHE A 370 -7.16 13.02 11.76
C PHE A 370 -6.46 12.48 10.51
N PHE A 371 -5.94 11.26 10.56
CA PHE A 371 -5.42 10.59 9.38
C PHE A 371 -6.57 10.02 8.54
N ASN A 372 -6.67 10.45 7.29
CA ASN A 372 -7.67 9.92 6.38
C ASN A 372 -7.11 8.70 5.64
N ARG A 373 -7.64 7.53 5.96
CA ARG A 373 -7.26 6.27 5.31
C ARG A 373 -7.57 6.31 3.81
N PRO A 374 -6.78 5.64 2.97
CA PRO A 374 -7.13 5.44 1.56
C PRO A 374 -8.49 4.78 1.40
N TYR A 375 -9.22 5.12 0.34
CA TYR A 375 -10.55 4.58 0.10
C TYR A 375 -10.51 3.06 -0.14
N ALA A 376 -11.49 2.35 0.40
CA ALA A 376 -11.65 0.90 0.29
C ALA A 376 -10.45 0.07 0.78
N SER A 377 -9.57 0.64 1.61
CA SER A 377 -8.43 -0.05 2.20
C SER A 377 -8.78 -0.86 3.46
N GLY A 378 -10.04 -0.84 3.90
CA GLY A 378 -10.53 -1.30 5.19
C GLY A 378 -10.13 -2.72 5.59
N GLY A 379 -9.14 -2.85 6.50
CA GLY A 379 -8.80 -4.08 7.20
C GLY A 379 -8.15 -5.18 6.36
N THR A 380 -7.89 -4.95 5.08
CA THR A 380 -7.14 -5.83 4.20
C THR A 380 -5.74 -5.27 3.94
N GLN A 381 -4.82 -6.12 3.49
CA GLN A 381 -3.41 -5.75 3.30
C GLN A 381 -3.14 -4.83 2.11
N GLU A 382 -4.17 -4.36 1.46
CA GLU A 382 -4.08 -3.50 0.28
C GLU A 382 -4.42 -2.07 0.72
N TRP A 383 -3.41 -1.29 1.04
CA TRP A 383 -3.55 0.12 1.47
C TRP A 383 -4.21 0.98 0.42
N PHE A 384 -3.96 0.63 -0.84
CA PHE A 384 -4.61 1.24 -1.99
C PHE A 384 -5.13 0.10 -2.88
N SER A 385 -6.41 0.13 -3.16
CA SER A 385 -7.09 -0.86 -3.99
C SER A 385 -7.11 -0.42 -5.46
N GLU A 386 -7.67 -1.24 -6.34
CA GLU A 386 -8.00 -0.81 -7.70
C GLU A 386 -8.96 0.39 -7.72
N LYS A 387 -9.68 0.61 -6.63
CA LYS A 387 -10.64 1.71 -6.44
C LYS A 387 -10.05 2.99 -5.85
N SER A 388 -8.79 3.00 -5.45
CA SER A 388 -8.09 4.14 -4.85
C SER A 388 -6.73 4.31 -5.50
N LYS A 389 -6.47 5.47 -6.07
CA LYS A 389 -5.22 5.80 -6.76
C LYS A 389 -4.52 6.97 -6.06
N ILE A 390 -3.25 7.18 -6.38
CA ILE A 390 -2.54 8.40 -5.97
C ILE A 390 -3.32 9.61 -6.46
N GLY A 391 -3.49 10.59 -5.58
CA GLY A 391 -4.18 11.82 -5.84
C GLY A 391 -5.67 11.77 -5.54
N ASP A 392 -6.25 10.58 -5.33
CA ASP A 392 -7.67 10.43 -5.01
C ASP A 392 -7.98 10.85 -3.57
N VAL A 393 -9.24 11.20 -3.32
CA VAL A 393 -9.77 11.36 -1.96
C VAL A 393 -9.74 10.02 -1.22
N GLY A 394 -9.44 10.07 0.09
CA GLY A 394 -9.48 8.88 0.93
C GLY A 394 -10.90 8.40 1.26
N SER A 395 -11.04 7.64 2.35
CA SER A 395 -12.33 7.19 2.87
C SER A 395 -13.22 8.35 3.30
N ASP A 396 -14.53 8.11 3.44
CA ASP A 396 -15.49 9.11 3.90
C ASP A 396 -15.54 9.26 5.44
N ASP A 397 -14.58 8.67 6.16
CA ASP A 397 -14.57 8.70 7.63
C ASP A 397 -14.44 10.09 8.20
N TRP A 398 -13.65 10.97 7.56
CA TRP A 398 -13.43 12.34 7.99
C TRP A 398 -14.69 13.21 7.98
N LYS A 399 -15.72 12.84 7.21
CA LYS A 399 -17.00 13.56 7.09
C LYS A 399 -18.20 12.81 7.66
N GLN A 400 -17.96 11.71 8.39
CA GLN A 400 -19.02 10.98 9.09
C GLN A 400 -19.64 11.86 10.23
N PRO A 401 -20.96 11.76 10.47
CA PRO A 401 -21.64 12.65 11.40
C PRO A 401 -21.00 12.76 12.79
N GLY A 402 -20.57 11.63 13.39
CA GLY A 402 -19.94 11.66 14.71
C GLY A 402 -18.56 12.32 14.73
N VAL A 403 -17.80 12.24 13.61
CA VAL A 403 -16.51 12.92 13.46
C VAL A 403 -16.74 14.42 13.30
N VAL A 404 -17.66 14.81 12.42
CA VAL A 404 -18.04 16.21 12.17
C VAL A 404 -18.55 16.86 13.45
N ALA A 405 -19.49 16.23 14.17
CA ALA A 405 -20.01 16.73 15.42
C ALA A 405 -18.92 16.93 16.48
N SER A 406 -17.91 16.03 16.55
CA SER A 406 -16.78 16.20 17.47
C SER A 406 -15.89 17.38 17.10
N ASN A 407 -15.70 17.67 15.80
CA ASN A 407 -14.95 18.83 15.32
C ASN A 407 -15.69 20.13 15.63
N HIS A 408 -17.01 20.20 15.36
CA HIS A 408 -17.83 21.35 15.68
C HIS A 408 -17.90 21.60 17.20
N PHE A 409 -18.04 20.54 17.99
CA PHE A 409 -18.02 20.59 19.46
C PHE A 409 -16.68 21.16 19.94
N ARG A 410 -15.53 20.64 19.44
CA ARG A 410 -14.19 21.15 19.78
C ARG A 410 -14.10 22.65 19.50
N ASN A 411 -14.47 23.08 18.29
CA ASN A 411 -14.40 24.46 17.86
C ASN A 411 -15.32 25.38 18.72
N ALA A 412 -16.54 24.93 19.05
CA ALA A 412 -17.51 25.70 19.84
C ALA A 412 -17.08 25.88 21.30
N MET A 413 -16.29 24.94 21.83
CA MET A 413 -15.88 24.83 23.22
C MET A 413 -14.47 25.36 23.51
N VAL A 414 -13.84 26.08 22.59
CA VAL A 414 -12.52 26.69 22.81
C VAL A 414 -12.55 27.61 24.03
N GLY A 415 -11.58 27.45 24.93
CA GLY A 415 -11.44 28.20 26.16
C GLY A 415 -12.32 27.73 27.33
N ASN A 416 -13.13 26.69 27.15
CA ASN A 416 -13.89 26.09 28.24
C ASN A 416 -13.03 25.16 29.10
N ASP A 417 -13.35 25.04 30.37
CA ASP A 417 -12.78 24.04 31.26
C ASP A 417 -13.20 22.64 30.85
N GLU A 418 -12.45 21.64 31.30
CA GLU A 418 -12.62 20.22 30.92
C GLU A 418 -12.88 19.34 32.14
N ASN A 419 -13.87 18.44 32.03
CA ASN A 419 -14.06 17.34 32.96
C ASN A 419 -14.30 16.06 32.17
N ILE A 420 -13.51 15.00 32.47
CA ILE A 420 -13.61 13.73 31.81
C ILE A 420 -13.96 12.65 32.79
N GLN A 421 -14.99 11.86 32.52
CA GLN A 421 -15.43 10.78 33.41
C GLN A 421 -15.95 9.56 32.61
N ASN A 422 -15.82 8.39 33.21
CA ASN A 422 -16.50 7.20 32.69
C ASN A 422 -18.01 7.29 33.03
N CYS A 423 -18.84 6.95 32.05
CA CYS A 423 -20.30 6.92 32.22
C CYS A 423 -20.89 5.51 32.26
N GLY A 424 -20.15 4.51 31.84
CA GLY A 424 -20.61 3.11 31.83
C GLY A 424 -19.44 2.12 31.87
N GLY A 425 -18.66 2.10 32.95
CA GLY A 425 -17.52 1.23 33.06
C GLY A 425 -16.48 1.49 31.96
N ASP A 426 -16.18 0.46 31.14
CA ASP A 426 -15.20 0.53 30.06
C ASP A 426 -15.80 0.85 28.67
N HIS A 427 -17.13 0.99 28.57
CA HIS A 427 -17.81 1.15 27.28
C HIS A 427 -18.39 2.53 27.04
N CYS A 428 -18.31 3.47 28.02
CA CYS A 428 -18.84 4.81 27.89
C CYS A 428 -17.94 5.84 28.58
N VAL A 429 -17.65 6.92 27.87
CA VAL A 429 -16.94 8.10 28.40
C VAL A 429 -17.69 9.37 28.08
N MET A 430 -17.65 10.33 29.00
CA MET A 430 -18.14 11.70 28.85
C MET A 430 -16.97 12.68 28.92
N VAL A 431 -16.89 13.57 27.92
CA VAL A 431 -15.98 14.72 27.90
C VAL A 431 -16.83 15.98 27.98
N GLU A 432 -16.87 16.59 29.14
CA GLU A 432 -17.59 17.83 29.39
C GLU A 432 -16.69 19.04 29.15
N ARG A 433 -17.23 20.06 28.52
CA ARG A 433 -16.58 21.37 28.31
C ARG A 433 -17.53 22.42 28.84
N PHE A 434 -17.10 23.23 29.85
CA PHE A 434 -17.99 24.11 30.61
C PHE A 434 -17.30 25.41 31.02
N LYS A 435 -18.13 26.45 31.31
CA LYS A 435 -17.69 27.76 31.82
C LYS A 435 -18.13 28.05 33.24
N SER A 436 -19.15 27.38 33.73
CA SER A 436 -19.77 27.65 35.04
C SER A 436 -20.25 29.12 35.17
N ASP A 437 -20.78 29.67 34.09
CA ASP A 437 -21.27 31.08 34.04
C ASP A 437 -22.80 31.19 34.13
N GLY A 438 -23.51 30.10 34.40
CA GLY A 438 -24.97 30.00 34.49
C GLY A 438 -25.66 29.95 33.12
N ASN A 439 -24.93 29.84 32.03
CA ASN A 439 -25.44 29.81 30.67
C ASN A 439 -25.17 28.49 29.93
N ALA A 440 -26.13 27.60 29.95
CA ALA A 440 -26.08 26.30 29.31
C ALA A 440 -25.68 26.33 27.82
N SER A 441 -25.87 27.46 27.11
CA SER A 441 -25.48 27.56 25.70
C SER A 441 -23.96 27.70 25.50
N ASN A 442 -23.21 27.92 26.58
CA ASN A 442 -21.75 27.96 26.54
C ASN A 442 -21.10 26.64 26.91
N ASP A 443 -21.89 25.68 27.40
CA ASP A 443 -21.45 24.38 27.84
C ASP A 443 -21.82 23.27 26.84
N GLY A 444 -21.19 22.12 26.98
CA GLY A 444 -21.54 20.92 26.21
C GLY A 444 -20.84 19.69 26.71
N VAL A 445 -21.29 18.54 26.24
CA VAL A 445 -20.69 17.24 26.55
C VAL A 445 -20.70 16.37 25.31
N LEU A 446 -19.53 15.77 25.01
CA LEU A 446 -19.46 14.67 24.08
C LEU A 446 -19.47 13.35 24.84
N VAL A 447 -20.37 12.46 24.44
CA VAL A 447 -20.50 11.10 24.98
C VAL A 447 -20.14 10.11 23.88
N ALA A 448 -19.19 9.21 24.16
CA ALA A 448 -18.83 8.16 23.24
C ALA A 448 -19.05 6.80 23.87
N THR A 449 -19.66 5.88 23.10
CA THR A 449 -19.93 4.49 23.52
C THR A 449 -19.33 3.50 22.54
N THR A 450 -18.90 2.34 23.05
CA THR A 450 -18.45 1.22 22.21
C THR A 450 -19.62 0.28 21.88
N GLU A 451 -19.34 -0.73 21.04
CA GLU A 451 -20.28 -1.78 20.69
C GLU A 451 -20.75 -2.63 21.88
N ARG A 452 -20.13 -2.46 23.06
CA ARG A 452 -20.46 -3.22 24.28
C ARG A 452 -21.81 -2.83 24.90
N GLY A 453 -22.32 -1.65 24.57
CA GLY A 453 -23.64 -1.23 25.01
C GLY A 453 -23.87 0.29 25.00
N GLY A 454 -25.13 0.67 24.96
CA GLY A 454 -25.59 2.03 25.21
C GLY A 454 -25.55 2.39 26.70
N GLN A 455 -25.79 3.66 27.02
CA GLN A 455 -25.71 4.15 28.37
C GLN A 455 -26.90 5.09 28.70
N ASP A 456 -27.59 4.80 29.79
CA ASP A 456 -28.50 5.77 30.44
C ASP A 456 -27.63 6.72 31.27
N LEU A 457 -27.77 8.03 30.99
CA LEU A 457 -27.02 9.08 31.66
C LEU A 457 -27.74 9.63 32.89
N ALA A 458 -29.01 9.26 33.11
CA ALA A 458 -29.79 9.77 34.23
C ALA A 458 -29.15 9.45 35.59
N GLY A 459 -29.03 10.45 36.46
CA GLY A 459 -28.41 10.35 37.77
C GLY A 459 -26.92 10.64 37.80
N MET A 460 -26.25 10.76 36.66
CA MET A 460 -24.81 11.08 36.59
C MET A 460 -24.54 12.52 37.05
N SER A 461 -23.46 12.69 37.80
CA SER A 461 -23.00 14.04 38.18
C SER A 461 -22.36 14.73 36.98
N THR A 462 -22.54 16.05 36.87
CA THR A 462 -22.04 16.84 35.75
C THR A 462 -21.57 18.22 36.22
N LYS A 463 -20.68 18.83 35.45
CA LYS A 463 -20.21 20.22 35.64
C LYS A 463 -21.00 21.22 34.76
N LEU A 464 -21.86 20.72 33.89
CA LEU A 464 -22.65 21.55 33.00
C LEU A 464 -23.68 22.39 33.77
N ASP A 465 -23.95 23.56 33.28
CA ASP A 465 -25.02 24.44 33.80
C ASP A 465 -26.42 23.84 33.60
N ASN A 466 -27.37 24.23 34.45
CA ASN A 466 -28.75 23.72 34.31
C ASN A 466 -29.33 24.08 32.94
N GLY A 467 -29.89 23.08 32.25
CA GLY A 467 -30.47 23.30 30.93
C GLY A 467 -30.76 21.98 30.18
N THR A 468 -31.23 22.15 28.95
CA THR A 468 -31.43 21.03 28.01
C THR A 468 -30.41 21.16 26.90
N TYR A 469 -29.66 20.09 26.67
CA TYR A 469 -28.62 19.99 25.65
C TYR A 469 -29.06 19.02 24.59
N LYS A 470 -28.93 19.43 23.34
CA LYS A 470 -29.34 18.60 22.17
C LYS A 470 -28.13 17.99 21.48
N ASP A 471 -28.23 16.70 21.16
CA ASP A 471 -27.22 16.02 20.34
C ASP A 471 -27.29 16.49 18.89
N GLU A 472 -26.15 16.87 18.35
CA GLU A 472 -26.01 17.30 16.96
C GLU A 472 -26.35 16.19 15.97
N VAL A 473 -26.00 14.93 16.29
CA VAL A 473 -26.10 13.80 15.37
C VAL A 473 -27.54 13.23 15.32
N SER A 474 -28.07 12.84 16.45
CA SER A 474 -29.39 12.19 16.56
C SER A 474 -30.56 13.14 16.83
N GLY A 475 -30.27 14.33 17.32
CA GLY A 475 -31.27 15.28 17.80
C GLY A 475 -31.87 14.90 19.13
N SER A 476 -31.42 13.85 19.81
CA SER A 476 -31.81 13.47 21.17
C SER A 476 -31.40 14.53 22.18
N THR A 477 -31.94 14.49 23.41
CA THR A 477 -31.62 15.50 24.41
C THR A 477 -31.24 14.89 25.75
N ILE A 478 -30.37 15.59 26.47
CA ILE A 478 -30.15 15.40 27.91
C ILE A 478 -30.64 16.65 28.66
N THR A 479 -31.13 16.48 29.90
CA THR A 479 -31.52 17.57 30.80
C THR A 479 -30.62 17.57 32.02
N VAL A 480 -30.10 18.72 32.38
CA VAL A 480 -29.24 18.94 33.54
C VAL A 480 -29.96 19.80 34.56
N SER A 481 -29.99 19.39 35.85
CA SER A 481 -30.50 20.14 36.94
C SER A 481 -29.79 19.78 38.24
N GLY A 482 -29.36 20.78 39.00
CA GLY A 482 -28.70 20.61 40.29
C GLY A 482 -27.38 19.81 40.25
N GLY A 483 -26.59 20.00 39.21
CA GLY A 483 -25.31 19.32 39.00
C GLY A 483 -25.44 17.83 38.63
N LYS A 484 -26.60 17.43 38.11
CA LYS A 484 -26.84 16.06 37.61
C LYS A 484 -27.59 16.07 36.29
N ILE A 485 -27.29 15.09 35.45
CA ILE A 485 -28.11 14.74 34.29
C ILE A 485 -29.37 14.06 34.84
N THR A 486 -30.56 14.62 34.57
CA THR A 486 -31.83 14.10 35.08
C THR A 486 -32.54 13.18 34.08
N SER A 487 -32.23 13.31 32.83
CA SER A 487 -32.76 12.42 31.74
C SER A 487 -31.84 12.39 30.54
N GLY A 488 -31.88 11.30 29.77
CA GLY A 488 -31.23 11.10 28.49
C GLY A 488 -30.35 9.85 28.44
N SER A 489 -30.16 9.34 27.25
CA SER A 489 -29.37 8.14 27.00
C SER A 489 -28.61 8.24 25.65
N VAL A 490 -27.61 7.44 25.50
CA VAL A 490 -26.81 7.28 24.24
C VAL A 490 -26.81 5.81 23.87
N GLU A 491 -27.07 5.52 22.60
CA GLU A 491 -27.04 4.17 22.03
C GLU A 491 -25.63 3.57 22.03
N ALA A 492 -25.53 2.25 21.83
CA ALA A 492 -24.26 1.57 21.67
C ALA A 492 -23.57 2.00 20.36
N ASN A 493 -22.24 1.99 20.38
CA ASN A 493 -21.41 2.27 19.20
C ASN A 493 -21.66 3.65 18.59
N THR A 494 -21.85 4.66 19.45
CA THR A 494 -22.31 6.01 19.08
C THR A 494 -21.39 7.08 19.62
N VAL A 495 -21.27 8.17 18.85
CA VAL A 495 -20.75 9.46 19.30
C VAL A 495 -21.90 10.45 19.32
N ALA A 496 -22.21 11.03 20.48
CA ALA A 496 -23.23 12.04 20.67
C ALA A 496 -22.62 13.33 21.24
N ALA A 497 -22.84 14.45 20.56
CA ALA A 497 -22.34 15.77 20.97
C ALA A 497 -23.52 16.67 21.39
N PHE A 498 -23.72 16.77 22.68
CA PHE A 498 -24.81 17.54 23.28
C PHE A 498 -24.34 18.96 23.61
N TYR A 499 -24.73 19.94 22.80
CA TYR A 499 -24.38 21.35 22.98
C TYR A 499 -25.29 22.25 22.12
N THR A 500 -25.05 23.56 22.14
CA THR A 500 -25.72 24.50 21.24
C THR A 500 -24.79 24.88 20.09
N PRO A 501 -24.98 24.33 18.86
CA PRO A 501 -24.17 24.68 17.69
C PRO A 501 -24.30 26.16 17.34
N LYS A 502 -23.16 26.75 16.90
CA LYS A 502 -23.08 28.14 16.43
C LYS A 502 -22.92 28.24 14.91
N VAL A 503 -22.97 27.11 14.23
CA VAL A 503 -22.78 26.96 12.78
C VAL A 503 -23.87 26.07 12.19
N ASP A 504 -23.93 26.01 10.87
CA ASP A 504 -24.77 25.04 10.14
C ASP A 504 -24.18 23.63 10.32
N THR A 505 -24.96 22.76 10.95
CA THR A 505 -24.61 21.36 11.22
C THR A 505 -25.32 20.38 10.27
N THR A 506 -25.83 20.87 9.16
CA THR A 506 -26.47 20.02 8.14
C THR A 506 -25.46 18.96 7.64
N PRO A 507 -25.81 17.65 7.69
CA PRO A 507 -24.90 16.59 7.29
C PRO A 507 -24.36 16.78 5.86
N ILE A 508 -23.09 16.50 5.65
CA ILE A 508 -22.43 16.59 4.34
C ILE A 508 -23.01 15.55 3.39
N SER A 509 -23.17 15.92 2.12
CA SER A 509 -23.50 15.01 1.03
C SER A 509 -22.54 15.28 -0.12
N SER A 510 -22.00 14.23 -0.75
CA SER A 510 -21.10 14.34 -1.91
C SER A 510 -21.32 13.24 -2.92
N ALA A 511 -21.03 13.56 -4.19
CA ALA A 511 -20.95 12.60 -5.28
C ALA A 511 -19.86 13.05 -6.24
N GLU A 512 -19.04 12.09 -6.72
CA GLU A 512 -17.81 12.40 -7.45
C GLU A 512 -17.34 11.24 -8.34
N ALA A 513 -16.37 11.52 -9.22
CA ALA A 513 -15.69 10.56 -10.06
C ALA A 513 -14.18 10.57 -9.77
N MET A 514 -13.60 9.40 -9.56
CA MET A 514 -12.18 9.24 -9.21
C MET A 514 -11.46 8.30 -10.18
N PRO A 515 -10.22 8.65 -10.57
CA PRO A 515 -9.51 9.91 -10.32
C PRO A 515 -10.25 11.10 -10.93
N ASN A 516 -10.12 12.29 -10.35
CA ASN A 516 -10.86 13.48 -10.80
C ASN A 516 -10.32 14.13 -12.10
N LYS A 517 -9.16 13.69 -12.58
CA LYS A 517 -8.53 14.09 -13.86
C LYS A 517 -7.51 13.04 -14.30
N GLY A 518 -6.89 13.24 -15.43
CA GLY A 518 -5.71 12.51 -15.88
C GLY A 518 -5.78 12.05 -17.31
N ASP A 519 -4.60 11.81 -17.86
CA ASP A 519 -4.42 11.33 -19.23
C ASP A 519 -4.58 9.81 -19.28
N PHE A 520 -4.92 9.27 -20.44
CA PHE A 520 -4.99 7.86 -20.71
C PHE A 520 -4.80 7.57 -22.21
N GLU A 521 -4.35 6.39 -22.55
CA GLU A 521 -4.04 6.06 -23.95
C GLU A 521 -5.22 5.38 -24.67
N ASP A 522 -5.84 4.38 -24.06
CA ASP A 522 -6.90 3.58 -24.70
C ASP A 522 -8.23 3.74 -23.97
N THR A 523 -8.34 3.17 -22.78
CA THR A 523 -9.51 3.30 -21.89
C THR A 523 -9.06 3.61 -20.47
N LYS A 524 -9.96 4.19 -19.68
CA LYS A 524 -9.72 4.51 -18.27
C LYS A 524 -10.92 4.10 -17.44
N ASP A 525 -10.66 3.39 -16.34
CA ASP A 525 -11.66 3.07 -15.34
C ASP A 525 -11.81 4.23 -14.36
N ILE A 526 -13.04 4.61 -14.10
CA ILE A 526 -13.44 5.69 -13.21
C ILE A 526 -14.32 5.10 -12.11
N THR A 527 -13.90 5.26 -10.86
CA THR A 527 -14.70 4.91 -9.69
C THR A 527 -15.65 6.06 -9.37
N LEU A 528 -16.93 5.77 -9.31
CA LEU A 528 -17.98 6.71 -8.93
C LEU A 528 -18.20 6.60 -7.42
N ARG A 529 -18.17 7.75 -6.73
CA ARG A 529 -18.30 7.83 -5.28
C ARG A 529 -19.58 8.56 -4.90
N SER A 530 -20.23 8.12 -3.84
CA SER A 530 -21.40 8.80 -3.30
C SER A 530 -21.49 8.66 -1.79
N PHE A 531 -21.61 9.77 -1.08
CA PHE A 531 -21.77 9.83 0.37
C PHE A 531 -23.02 10.59 0.74
N ASN A 532 -23.89 9.98 1.59
CA ASN A 532 -25.13 10.57 2.10
C ASN A 532 -26.06 11.11 0.99
N MET A 533 -26.17 10.38 -0.13
CA MET A 533 -27.00 10.77 -1.29
C MET A 533 -28.37 10.09 -1.27
N ALA A 534 -29.41 10.84 -1.58
CA ALA A 534 -30.75 10.30 -1.85
C ALA A 534 -30.80 9.63 -3.24
N ASN A 535 -30.07 10.19 -4.20
CA ASN A 535 -29.86 9.61 -5.52
C ASN A 535 -28.55 10.14 -6.12
N ALA A 536 -27.90 9.32 -6.96
CA ALA A 536 -26.74 9.72 -7.71
C ALA A 536 -26.80 9.12 -9.13
N SER A 537 -26.37 9.87 -10.14
CA SER A 537 -26.34 9.47 -11.53
C SER A 537 -25.15 10.09 -12.23
N TYR A 538 -24.74 9.48 -13.35
CA TYR A 538 -23.66 9.98 -14.19
C TYR A 538 -24.07 10.08 -15.66
N THR A 539 -23.37 10.92 -16.40
CA THR A 539 -23.36 10.98 -17.85
C THR A 539 -21.93 11.16 -18.36
N THR A 540 -21.65 10.62 -19.55
CA THR A 540 -20.36 10.82 -20.20
C THR A 540 -20.51 11.54 -21.53
N SER A 541 -19.46 12.24 -21.99
CA SER A 541 -19.44 12.82 -23.33
C SER A 541 -19.56 11.77 -24.46
N GLU A 542 -19.31 10.50 -24.13
CA GLU A 542 -19.46 9.36 -25.05
C GLU A 542 -20.90 8.83 -25.13
N GLY A 543 -21.84 9.41 -24.36
CA GLY A 543 -23.26 9.06 -24.39
C GLY A 543 -23.66 7.98 -23.38
N ALA A 544 -22.75 7.45 -22.58
CA ALA A 544 -23.10 6.55 -21.47
C ALA A 544 -23.77 7.34 -20.33
N SER A 545 -24.75 6.74 -19.67
CA SER A 545 -25.44 7.33 -18.51
C SER A 545 -26.08 6.26 -17.64
N GLY A 546 -26.26 6.54 -16.36
CA GLY A 546 -26.90 5.64 -15.40
C GLY A 546 -26.98 6.20 -13.99
N SER A 547 -27.71 5.53 -13.11
CA SER A 547 -27.58 5.69 -11.66
C SER A 547 -26.40 4.86 -11.15
N PHE A 548 -25.83 5.23 -10.03
CA PHE A 548 -24.72 4.49 -9.42
C PHE A 548 -24.81 4.47 -7.89
N ASN A 549 -24.13 3.50 -7.30
CA ASN A 549 -23.86 3.38 -5.87
C ASN A 549 -22.38 3.69 -5.59
N ASP A 550 -22.05 3.96 -4.33
CA ASP A 550 -20.66 4.18 -3.94
C ASP A 550 -19.75 3.03 -4.35
N GLY A 551 -18.68 3.37 -5.05
CA GLY A 551 -17.67 2.43 -5.52
C GLY A 551 -17.98 1.72 -6.84
N ASP A 552 -19.05 2.07 -7.55
CA ASP A 552 -19.30 1.58 -8.91
C ASP A 552 -18.21 2.09 -9.87
N ILE A 553 -17.82 1.26 -10.83
CA ILE A 553 -16.78 1.58 -11.81
C ILE A 553 -17.40 1.68 -13.20
N ILE A 554 -17.04 2.74 -13.93
CA ILE A 554 -17.35 2.91 -15.36
C ILE A 554 -16.04 3.00 -16.14
N THR A 555 -16.06 2.52 -17.38
CA THR A 555 -14.91 2.62 -18.29
C THR A 555 -15.22 3.66 -19.36
N ILE A 556 -14.30 4.62 -19.55
CA ILE A 556 -14.40 5.69 -20.56
C ILE A 556 -13.31 5.55 -21.62
N GLY A 557 -13.45 6.23 -22.74
CA GLY A 557 -12.45 6.35 -23.81
C GLY A 557 -12.65 5.39 -24.97
N ALA A 558 -13.45 4.33 -24.83
CA ALA A 558 -13.65 3.36 -25.89
C ALA A 558 -14.29 3.96 -27.17
N GLY A 559 -15.14 5.00 -27.02
CA GLY A 559 -15.84 5.70 -28.11
C GLY A 559 -15.13 6.96 -28.62
N SER A 560 -14.03 7.37 -27.97
CA SER A 560 -13.37 8.65 -28.26
C SER A 560 -12.14 8.50 -29.14
N ALA A 561 -11.93 9.46 -30.06
CA ALA A 561 -10.70 9.54 -30.85
C ALA A 561 -9.50 9.95 -29.97
N GLY A 562 -8.28 9.58 -30.40
CA GLY A 562 -7.07 10.09 -29.78
C GLY A 562 -7.00 11.62 -29.84
N GLY A 563 -6.53 12.27 -28.80
CA GLY A 563 -6.51 13.72 -28.62
C GLY A 563 -7.82 14.32 -28.11
N ALA A 564 -8.85 13.53 -27.85
CA ALA A 564 -10.15 14.02 -27.36
C ALA A 564 -10.17 14.19 -25.84
N ASN A 565 -10.93 15.19 -25.39
CA ASN A 565 -11.35 15.27 -24.00
C ASN A 565 -12.61 14.44 -23.78
N VAL A 566 -12.58 13.54 -22.81
CA VAL A 566 -13.73 12.75 -22.36
C VAL A 566 -14.19 13.31 -21.02
N THR A 567 -15.47 13.65 -20.91
CA THR A 567 -16.02 14.16 -19.65
C THR A 567 -16.94 13.15 -18.98
N VAL A 568 -16.88 13.12 -17.65
CA VAL A 568 -17.85 12.44 -16.80
C VAL A 568 -18.52 13.48 -15.92
N THR A 569 -19.83 13.60 -16.03
CA THR A 569 -20.64 14.49 -15.17
C THR A 569 -21.41 13.64 -14.17
N VAL A 570 -21.23 13.94 -12.90
CA VAL A 570 -21.91 13.31 -11.77
C VAL A 570 -22.95 14.27 -11.26
N THR A 571 -24.20 13.81 -11.11
CA THR A 571 -25.32 14.61 -10.61
C THR A 571 -26.12 13.84 -9.56
N GLY A 572 -26.78 14.56 -8.68
CA GLY A 572 -27.67 13.94 -7.70
C GLY A 572 -28.21 14.89 -6.66
N THR A 573 -29.03 14.37 -5.77
CA THR A 573 -29.57 15.09 -4.61
C THR A 573 -29.10 14.41 -3.35
N GLY A 574 -28.48 15.15 -2.45
CA GLY A 574 -28.10 14.68 -1.13
C GLY A 574 -29.31 14.47 -0.21
N ASN A 575 -29.17 13.63 0.80
CA ASN A 575 -30.18 13.50 1.86
C ASN A 575 -30.42 14.81 2.62
N ASN A 576 -29.45 15.73 2.56
CA ASN A 576 -29.56 17.11 3.06
C ASN A 576 -30.32 18.06 2.11
N GLY A 577 -30.82 17.59 0.96
CA GLY A 577 -31.54 18.37 -0.06
C GLY A 577 -30.63 19.17 -1.00
N LYS A 578 -29.29 19.16 -0.80
CA LYS A 578 -28.32 19.86 -1.66
C LYS A 578 -28.21 19.13 -3.00
N THR A 579 -28.33 19.88 -4.11
CA THR A 579 -28.07 19.34 -5.45
C THR A 579 -26.57 19.36 -5.73
N ILE A 580 -26.03 18.26 -6.24
CA ILE A 580 -24.66 18.10 -6.65
C ILE A 580 -24.63 17.98 -8.18
N ASN A 581 -23.70 18.71 -8.81
CA ASN A 581 -23.43 18.65 -10.23
C ASN A 581 -21.94 18.96 -10.44
N ARG A 582 -21.14 17.94 -10.70
CA ARG A 582 -19.67 18.03 -10.90
C ARG A 582 -19.30 17.41 -12.24
N THR A 583 -18.43 18.05 -13.00
CA THR A 583 -17.93 17.54 -14.28
C THR A 583 -16.41 17.37 -14.19
N TYR A 584 -15.95 16.19 -14.54
CA TYR A 584 -14.56 15.80 -14.60
C TYR A 584 -14.12 15.61 -16.02
N THR A 585 -12.90 16.05 -16.36
CA THR A 585 -12.35 15.98 -17.70
C THR A 585 -11.08 15.14 -17.72
N TYR A 586 -11.06 14.19 -18.65
CA TYR A 586 -9.94 13.27 -18.88
C TYR A 586 -9.46 13.47 -20.30
N HIS A 587 -8.15 13.44 -20.53
CA HIS A 587 -7.58 13.61 -21.85
C HIS A 587 -7.11 12.27 -22.41
N LYS A 588 -7.72 11.86 -23.54
CA LYS A 588 -7.23 10.70 -24.30
C LYS A 588 -6.06 11.16 -25.16
N GLY A 589 -4.84 10.61 -24.91
CA GLY A 589 -3.64 10.96 -25.64
C GLY A 589 -3.83 10.86 -27.17
N ALA A 590 -3.15 11.69 -27.92
CA ALA A 590 -3.15 11.61 -29.38
C ALA A 590 -2.54 10.26 -29.76
N GLN A 591 -3.35 9.41 -30.43
CA GLN A 591 -2.83 8.14 -30.92
C GLN A 591 -1.99 8.38 -32.18
N THR A 592 -0.75 7.95 -32.18
CA THR A 592 0.04 7.80 -33.39
C THR A 592 -0.46 6.56 -34.12
N PRO A 593 -1.16 6.70 -35.26
CA PRO A 593 -1.73 5.54 -35.94
C PRO A 593 -0.63 4.70 -36.60
N VAL A 594 -0.90 3.40 -36.76
CA VAL A 594 -0.06 2.54 -37.58
C VAL A 594 -0.25 2.96 -39.03
N GLU A 595 0.83 3.41 -39.64
CA GLU A 595 0.84 3.78 -41.08
C GLU A 595 1.10 2.56 -41.98
N SER A 596 1.98 1.69 -41.55
CA SER A 596 2.31 0.46 -42.27
C SER A 596 2.83 -0.64 -41.39
N VAL A 597 2.66 -1.88 -41.84
CA VAL A 597 3.28 -3.08 -41.29
C VAL A 597 4.16 -3.70 -42.38
N SER A 598 5.36 -4.14 -42.03
CA SER A 598 6.23 -4.84 -43.00
C SER A 598 6.60 -6.21 -42.44
N ILE A 599 6.73 -7.21 -43.32
CA ILE A 599 7.16 -8.57 -42.92
C ILE A 599 8.57 -8.82 -43.49
N SER A 600 9.44 -9.35 -42.65
CA SER A 600 10.79 -9.79 -42.96
C SER A 600 11.06 -11.18 -42.40
N GLY A 601 12.07 -11.85 -42.90
CA GLY A 601 12.49 -13.17 -42.43
C GLY A 601 13.49 -13.80 -43.38
N ASN A 602 14.15 -14.87 -42.94
CA ASN A 602 15.13 -15.57 -43.77
C ASN A 602 14.42 -16.18 -44.98
N GLY A 603 14.92 -15.90 -46.19
CA GLY A 603 14.35 -16.42 -47.46
C GLY A 603 13.12 -15.64 -47.96
N VAL A 604 12.67 -14.60 -47.22
CA VAL A 604 11.60 -13.69 -47.73
C VAL A 604 12.19 -12.74 -48.76
N ASN A 605 11.71 -12.80 -50.00
CA ASN A 605 12.12 -11.92 -51.09
C ASN A 605 10.88 -11.49 -51.91
N ASN A 606 10.71 -10.16 -52.14
CA ASN A 606 9.59 -9.61 -52.86
C ASN A 606 8.20 -10.10 -52.36
N SER A 607 8.01 -10.12 -51.06
CA SER A 607 6.80 -10.64 -50.36
C SER A 607 6.47 -12.09 -50.66
N ARG A 608 7.48 -12.87 -50.94
CA ARG A 608 7.38 -14.33 -51.17
C ARG A 608 8.38 -15.09 -50.32
N LEU A 609 7.93 -16.24 -49.83
CA LEU A 609 8.72 -17.21 -49.09
C LEU A 609 8.51 -18.60 -49.69
N ASN A 610 9.56 -19.30 -50.00
CA ASN A 610 9.48 -20.70 -50.42
C ASN A 610 9.95 -21.62 -49.28
N ILE A 611 9.16 -22.65 -49.00
CA ILE A 611 9.49 -23.70 -48.03
C ILE A 611 9.49 -25.03 -48.81
N ASP A 612 10.61 -25.71 -48.86
CA ASP A 612 10.72 -27.04 -49.47
C ASP A 612 10.60 -28.09 -48.38
N LEU A 613 9.60 -28.93 -48.45
CA LEU A 613 9.35 -30.00 -47.51
C LEU A 613 10.37 -31.11 -47.55
N ASN A 614 11.15 -31.17 -48.64
CA ASN A 614 12.28 -32.09 -48.76
C ASN A 614 13.59 -31.53 -48.12
N SER A 615 13.53 -30.29 -47.60
CA SER A 615 14.67 -29.66 -46.96
C SER A 615 14.71 -29.97 -45.45
N ALA A 616 15.92 -29.95 -44.87
CA ALA A 616 16.10 -30.13 -43.42
C ALA A 616 15.39 -29.09 -42.54
N THR A 617 14.96 -27.96 -43.14
CA THR A 617 14.24 -26.90 -42.44
C THR A 617 12.91 -26.62 -43.15
N THR A 618 11.81 -27.08 -42.53
CA THR A 618 10.44 -26.85 -43.02
C THR A 618 9.73 -25.73 -42.33
N SER A 619 10.46 -24.84 -41.59
CA SER A 619 9.94 -23.72 -40.89
C SER A 619 10.84 -22.49 -41.00
N VAL A 620 10.24 -21.31 -41.00
CA VAL A 620 10.92 -20.00 -41.09
C VAL A 620 10.34 -19.03 -40.11
N GLN A 621 11.20 -18.37 -39.31
CA GLN A 621 10.76 -17.28 -38.42
C GLN A 621 10.58 -16.01 -39.22
N LEU A 622 9.38 -15.42 -39.17
CA LEU A 622 9.06 -14.13 -39.71
C LEU A 622 9.06 -13.09 -38.58
N ASN A 623 9.45 -11.87 -38.90
CA ASN A 623 9.35 -10.71 -38.04
C ASN A 623 8.45 -9.69 -38.73
N ALA A 624 7.57 -9.03 -37.98
CA ALA A 624 6.80 -7.89 -38.46
C ALA A 624 7.26 -6.61 -37.76
N THR A 625 7.39 -5.54 -38.53
CA THR A 625 7.78 -4.22 -38.04
C THR A 625 6.64 -3.24 -38.31
N VAL A 626 6.25 -2.51 -37.27
CA VAL A 626 5.22 -1.44 -37.34
C VAL A 626 5.90 -0.09 -37.59
N THR A 627 5.36 0.70 -38.48
CA THR A 627 5.79 2.08 -38.78
C THR A 627 4.62 3.03 -38.58
N PRO A 628 4.81 4.21 -37.95
CA PRO A 628 6.05 4.67 -37.33
C PRO A 628 6.41 3.86 -36.06
N ALA A 629 7.67 3.96 -35.61
CA ALA A 629 8.16 3.20 -34.48
C ALA A 629 7.52 3.60 -33.14
N ASP A 630 6.94 4.78 -33.07
CA ASP A 630 6.18 5.34 -31.94
C ASP A 630 4.65 5.15 -32.10
N ALA A 631 4.20 4.30 -33.03
CA ALA A 631 2.78 3.95 -33.14
C ALA A 631 2.24 3.40 -31.81
N THR A 632 1.07 3.90 -31.40
CA THR A 632 0.48 3.60 -30.08
C THR A 632 0.14 2.13 -29.89
N VAL A 633 -0.37 1.45 -30.95
CA VAL A 633 -0.69 0.02 -30.94
C VAL A 633 0.29 -0.73 -31.84
N ARG A 634 1.23 -1.46 -31.23
CA ARG A 634 2.32 -2.18 -31.95
C ARG A 634 2.19 -3.70 -31.89
N SER A 635 1.17 -4.21 -31.24
CA SER A 635 0.94 -5.66 -31.15
C SER A 635 0.60 -6.24 -32.52
N ILE A 636 1.27 -7.33 -32.89
CA ILE A 636 1.09 -8.03 -34.16
C ILE A 636 0.23 -9.27 -33.94
N SER A 637 -0.77 -9.41 -34.79
CA SER A 637 -1.51 -10.67 -34.98
C SER A 637 -1.18 -11.30 -36.31
N TRP A 638 -0.96 -12.62 -36.30
CA TRP A 638 -0.62 -13.39 -37.47
C TRP A 638 -1.75 -14.31 -37.90
N LYS A 639 -1.95 -14.44 -39.21
CA LYS A 639 -2.97 -15.33 -39.76
C LYS A 639 -2.48 -15.98 -41.04
N SER A 640 -2.77 -17.29 -41.20
CA SER A 640 -2.63 -18.00 -42.48
C SER A 640 -3.97 -18.09 -43.20
N SER A 641 -3.96 -17.91 -44.52
CA SER A 641 -5.16 -18.11 -45.37
C SER A 641 -5.50 -19.58 -45.55
N ASP A 642 -4.51 -20.48 -45.45
CA ASP A 642 -4.68 -21.92 -45.53
C ASP A 642 -3.73 -22.63 -44.56
N PRO A 643 -4.20 -22.94 -43.32
CA PRO A 643 -3.39 -23.68 -42.34
C PRO A 643 -3.10 -25.14 -42.71
N SER A 644 -3.73 -25.69 -43.76
CA SER A 644 -3.42 -27.02 -44.25
C SER A 644 -2.14 -27.01 -45.13
N VAL A 645 -1.83 -25.88 -45.76
CA VAL A 645 -0.63 -25.64 -46.55
C VAL A 645 0.52 -25.14 -45.68
N ALA A 646 0.27 -24.06 -44.91
CA ALA A 646 1.26 -23.49 -44.01
C ALA A 646 0.58 -22.87 -42.78
N THR A 647 1.10 -23.13 -41.58
CA THR A 647 0.66 -22.51 -40.33
C THR A 647 1.60 -21.38 -39.96
N VAL A 648 1.09 -20.42 -39.16
CA VAL A 648 1.89 -19.39 -38.51
C VAL A 648 1.50 -19.32 -37.03
N SER A 649 2.50 -19.24 -36.15
CA SER A 649 2.32 -19.08 -34.71
C SER A 649 2.14 -17.60 -34.33
N SER A 650 1.72 -17.32 -33.10
CA SER A 650 1.55 -15.96 -32.59
C SER A 650 2.84 -15.13 -32.57
N ASP A 651 4.00 -15.76 -32.54
CA ASP A 651 5.33 -15.17 -32.60
C ASP A 651 5.92 -15.11 -34.02
N GLY A 652 5.14 -15.52 -35.05
CA GLY A 652 5.51 -15.40 -36.45
C GLY A 652 6.28 -16.57 -37.04
N LEU A 653 6.36 -17.73 -36.37
CA LEU A 653 7.01 -18.92 -36.93
C LEU A 653 6.08 -19.60 -37.95
N VAL A 654 6.46 -19.57 -39.20
CA VAL A 654 5.76 -20.27 -40.32
C VAL A 654 6.28 -21.66 -40.46
N ARG A 655 5.39 -22.65 -40.61
CA ARG A 655 5.69 -24.05 -40.90
C ARG A 655 4.94 -24.52 -42.13
N GLY A 656 5.67 -25.05 -43.14
CA GLY A 656 5.07 -25.73 -44.26
C GLY A 656 4.50 -27.10 -43.85
N LYS A 657 3.33 -27.48 -44.37
CA LYS A 657 2.68 -28.76 -44.08
C LYS A 657 2.35 -29.57 -45.32
N LYS A 658 1.99 -28.96 -46.42
CA LYS A 658 1.58 -29.61 -47.66
C LYS A 658 1.94 -28.73 -48.86
N ALA A 659 2.36 -29.32 -49.94
CA ALA A 659 2.58 -28.56 -51.17
C ALA A 659 1.35 -27.74 -51.58
N GLY A 660 1.58 -26.48 -51.87
CA GLY A 660 0.52 -25.49 -52.15
C GLY A 660 0.99 -24.09 -51.92
N THR A 661 0.04 -23.19 -51.89
CA THR A 661 0.29 -21.75 -51.63
C THR A 661 -0.64 -21.24 -50.55
N ALA A 662 -0.08 -20.59 -49.52
CA ALA A 662 -0.83 -19.89 -48.48
C ALA A 662 -0.37 -18.44 -48.38
N THR A 663 -1.23 -17.54 -47.94
CA THR A 663 -0.88 -16.17 -47.61
C THR A 663 -0.77 -16.03 -46.12
N ILE A 664 0.39 -15.56 -45.64
CA ILE A 664 0.60 -15.21 -44.23
C ILE A 664 0.47 -13.71 -44.09
N THR A 665 -0.44 -13.30 -43.21
CA THR A 665 -0.79 -11.90 -42.95
C THR A 665 -0.39 -11.51 -41.53
N ALA A 666 0.29 -10.37 -41.40
CA ALA A 666 0.56 -9.67 -40.15
C ALA A 666 -0.33 -8.43 -40.06
N THR A 667 -0.99 -8.23 -38.93
CA THR A 667 -1.90 -7.11 -38.68
C THR A 667 -1.56 -6.41 -37.37
N ALA A 668 -1.46 -5.07 -37.39
CA ALA A 668 -1.41 -4.22 -36.22
C ALA A 668 -2.44 -3.09 -36.34
N ALA A 669 -3.27 -2.85 -35.32
CA ALA A 669 -4.29 -1.79 -35.31
C ALA A 669 -5.14 -1.73 -36.59
N GLY A 670 -5.45 -2.86 -37.23
CA GLY A 670 -6.24 -2.93 -38.47
C GLY A 670 -5.44 -2.72 -39.76
N VAL A 671 -4.19 -2.27 -39.71
CA VAL A 671 -3.27 -2.18 -40.85
C VAL A 671 -2.58 -3.52 -41.06
N SER A 672 -2.66 -4.05 -42.27
CA SER A 672 -2.17 -5.39 -42.59
C SER A 672 -1.18 -5.39 -43.73
N THR A 673 -0.24 -6.35 -43.67
CA THR A 673 0.60 -6.71 -44.79
C THR A 673 0.67 -8.23 -44.91
N SER A 674 0.98 -8.71 -46.12
CA SER A 674 0.97 -10.16 -46.36
C SER A 674 2.15 -10.58 -47.24
N ILE A 675 2.58 -11.83 -47.01
CA ILE A 675 3.51 -12.52 -47.93
C ILE A 675 2.85 -13.79 -48.46
N THR A 676 3.24 -14.20 -49.65
CA THR A 676 2.86 -15.47 -50.22
C THR A 676 3.88 -16.52 -49.82
N VAL A 677 3.43 -17.56 -49.15
CA VAL A 677 4.24 -18.73 -48.84
C VAL A 677 3.91 -19.85 -49.82
N THR A 678 4.89 -20.25 -50.62
CA THR A 678 4.79 -21.40 -51.48
C THR A 678 5.50 -22.57 -50.84
N VAL A 679 4.76 -23.62 -50.57
CA VAL A 679 5.28 -24.87 -50.05
C VAL A 679 5.44 -25.81 -51.25
N THR A 680 6.66 -26.30 -51.46
CA THR A 680 7.01 -27.27 -52.54
C THR A 680 7.47 -28.57 -51.91
N GLY A 681 7.49 -29.64 -52.72
CA GLY A 681 7.78 -30.97 -52.24
C GLY A 681 6.57 -31.59 -51.52
N GLU A 682 6.60 -32.84 -51.32
CA GLU A 682 5.72 -33.53 -50.41
C GLU A 682 6.48 -33.66 -49.09
N LEU A 683 5.81 -33.43 -47.96
CA LEU A 683 6.26 -34.04 -46.73
C LEU A 683 6.33 -35.51 -47.07
N VAL A 684 7.53 -36.01 -47.30
CA VAL A 684 7.75 -37.46 -47.31
C VAL A 684 7.45 -37.87 -45.87
N THR A 685 6.16 -38.12 -45.61
CA THR A 685 5.86 -39.17 -44.65
C THR A 685 6.62 -40.36 -45.22
N PRO A 686 7.60 -40.91 -44.49
CA PRO A 686 8.21 -42.17 -44.93
C PRO A 686 7.02 -43.06 -45.25
N GLN A 687 6.86 -43.47 -46.50
CA GLN A 687 5.94 -44.55 -46.85
C GLN A 687 6.45 -45.78 -46.12
N GLY A 688 5.94 -46.03 -44.95
CA GLY A 688 6.47 -47.01 -44.04
C GLY A 688 5.33 -47.54 -43.18
N THR A 689 5.55 -48.69 -42.66
CA THR A 689 4.67 -49.38 -41.75
C THR A 689 4.92 -48.90 -40.33
N THR A 690 3.96 -48.21 -39.72
CA THR A 690 4.06 -47.74 -38.32
C THR A 690 3.53 -48.86 -37.39
N VAL A 691 4.41 -49.34 -36.52
CA VAL A 691 4.09 -50.37 -35.53
C VAL A 691 3.86 -49.73 -34.16
N TYR A 692 2.71 -49.99 -33.55
CA TYR A 692 2.33 -49.55 -32.19
C TYR A 692 2.42 -50.74 -31.23
N TYR A 693 3.05 -50.49 -30.05
CA TYR A 693 3.28 -51.53 -29.03
C TYR A 693 3.00 -51.00 -27.62
N PRO A 694 2.38 -51.75 -26.70
CA PRO A 694 2.09 -51.29 -25.35
C PRO A 694 3.33 -50.96 -24.54
N ALA A 695 3.34 -49.79 -23.90
CA ALA A 695 4.48 -49.29 -23.13
C ALA A 695 4.70 -50.05 -21.80
N ASP A 696 3.68 -50.74 -21.30
CA ASP A 696 3.69 -51.44 -20.01
C ASP A 696 4.48 -52.77 -20.05
N LYS A 697 4.73 -53.33 -21.23
CA LYS A 697 5.41 -54.62 -21.38
C LYS A 697 6.89 -54.59 -20.97
N PHE A 698 7.65 -53.60 -21.44
CA PHE A 698 9.09 -53.44 -21.15
C PHE A 698 9.42 -52.08 -20.53
N GLY A 699 8.45 -51.15 -20.46
CA GLY A 699 8.60 -49.77 -20.03
C GLY A 699 8.97 -48.85 -21.20
N ALA A 700 8.45 -47.62 -21.16
CA ALA A 700 8.57 -46.64 -22.24
C ALA A 700 10.01 -46.31 -22.65
N ASN A 701 11.00 -46.45 -21.76
CA ASN A 701 12.36 -46.14 -22.01
C ASN A 701 13.24 -47.35 -22.38
N LEU A 702 12.69 -48.57 -22.37
CA LEU A 702 13.44 -49.83 -22.52
C LEU A 702 12.92 -50.69 -23.65
N THR A 703 12.00 -50.25 -24.50
CA THR A 703 11.42 -51.02 -25.58
C THR A 703 12.11 -50.73 -26.89
N TYR A 704 12.54 -51.83 -27.56
CA TYR A 704 13.18 -51.81 -28.88
C TYR A 704 12.40 -52.71 -29.81
N ILE A 705 12.29 -52.30 -31.10
CA ILE A 705 11.79 -53.13 -32.20
C ILE A 705 12.94 -53.62 -33.06
N HIS A 706 13.02 -54.92 -33.27
CA HIS A 706 14.00 -55.60 -34.14
C HIS A 706 13.24 -56.18 -35.30
N TYR A 707 13.52 -55.76 -36.51
CA TYR A 707 12.68 -56.02 -37.67
C TYR A 707 13.48 -56.26 -38.95
N ARG A 708 12.77 -56.84 -39.97
CA ARG A 708 13.20 -56.87 -41.38
C ARG A 708 12.00 -56.57 -42.28
N VAL A 709 12.23 -56.05 -43.50
CA VAL A 709 11.24 -55.82 -44.55
C VAL A 709 11.41 -56.91 -45.60
N GLY A 710 10.28 -57.59 -45.97
CA GLY A 710 10.27 -58.68 -46.94
C GLY A 710 11.26 -59.81 -46.60
N THR A 711 12.14 -60.12 -47.56
CA THR A 711 13.22 -61.12 -47.38
C THR A 711 14.56 -60.53 -47.02
N GLY A 712 14.57 -59.17 -46.65
CA GLY A 712 15.79 -58.45 -46.32
C GLY A 712 16.44 -58.90 -45.02
N ALA A 713 17.61 -58.34 -44.71
CA ALA A 713 18.33 -58.61 -43.47
C ALA A 713 17.62 -57.97 -42.24
N TRP A 714 17.72 -58.65 -41.09
CA TRP A 714 17.28 -58.08 -39.80
C TRP A 714 18.13 -56.92 -39.40
N THR A 715 17.51 -55.92 -38.70
CA THR A 715 18.26 -54.85 -38.00
C THR A 715 19.30 -55.49 -37.06
N THR A 716 20.30 -54.70 -36.62
CA THR A 716 21.26 -55.20 -35.62
C THR A 716 20.60 -55.25 -34.25
N ALA A 717 20.66 -56.34 -33.53
CA ALA A 717 20.08 -56.41 -32.17
C ALA A 717 20.76 -55.43 -31.24
N PRO A 718 20.00 -54.76 -30.33
CA PRO A 718 18.58 -55.04 -29.94
C PRO A 718 17.54 -54.47 -30.92
N GLY A 719 17.91 -53.81 -31.99
CA GLY A 719 17.04 -53.17 -32.94
C GLY A 719 16.99 -51.66 -32.70
N VAL A 720 15.85 -51.03 -33.02
CA VAL A 720 15.67 -49.59 -32.88
C VAL A 720 14.77 -49.31 -31.70
N LYS A 721 15.14 -48.26 -30.89
CA LYS A 721 14.34 -47.84 -29.76
C LYS A 721 13.00 -47.29 -30.25
N MET A 722 11.91 -47.69 -29.62
CA MET A 722 10.59 -47.12 -29.89
C MET A 722 10.36 -45.85 -29.10
N GLU A 723 9.60 -44.92 -29.67
CA GLU A 723 9.26 -43.65 -29.08
C GLU A 723 7.79 -43.63 -28.60
N GLU A 724 7.47 -42.81 -27.60
CA GLU A 724 6.13 -42.64 -27.09
C GLU A 724 5.23 -42.06 -28.16
N ALA A 725 4.12 -42.74 -28.49
CA ALA A 725 3.16 -42.31 -29.49
C ALA A 725 1.95 -41.62 -28.86
N CYS A 726 1.44 -42.18 -27.78
CA CYS A 726 0.31 -41.71 -26.98
C CYS A 726 0.26 -42.51 -25.67
N ASP A 727 -0.62 -42.10 -24.75
CA ASP A 727 -0.73 -42.71 -23.41
C ASP A 727 -0.86 -44.24 -23.51
N GLY A 728 0.14 -44.93 -22.98
CA GLY A 728 0.21 -46.35 -22.92
C GLY A 728 0.75 -47.06 -24.18
N TYR A 729 1.09 -46.35 -25.26
CA TYR A 729 1.61 -46.94 -26.49
C TYR A 729 2.91 -46.28 -26.97
N LEU A 730 3.81 -47.11 -27.46
CA LEU A 730 5.03 -46.70 -28.17
C LEU A 730 4.86 -46.96 -29.66
N SER A 731 5.56 -46.22 -30.52
CA SER A 731 5.56 -46.46 -31.95
C SER A 731 6.96 -46.40 -32.58
N PHE A 732 7.09 -47.06 -33.72
CA PHE A 732 8.19 -46.91 -34.62
C PHE A 732 7.74 -47.08 -36.07
N THR A 733 8.14 -46.18 -36.95
CA THR A 733 7.81 -46.29 -38.39
C THR A 733 8.97 -46.94 -39.10
N ILE A 734 8.72 -48.13 -39.66
CA ILE A 734 9.64 -48.88 -40.47
C ILE A 734 9.58 -48.34 -41.91
N GLU A 735 10.68 -47.88 -42.46
CA GLU A 735 10.74 -47.51 -43.89
C GLU A 735 10.36 -48.70 -44.76
N ASN A 736 9.27 -48.66 -45.48
CA ASN A 736 8.70 -49.71 -46.30
C ASN A 736 7.97 -49.09 -47.50
N PRO A 737 8.73 -48.48 -48.43
CA PRO A 737 8.15 -47.78 -49.60
C PRO A 737 7.36 -48.71 -50.53
N ASP A 738 7.73 -49.99 -50.59
CA ASP A 738 7.11 -50.97 -51.48
C ASP A 738 5.94 -51.72 -50.79
N GLN A 739 5.59 -51.36 -49.55
CA GLN A 739 4.49 -52.01 -48.77
C GLN A 739 4.68 -53.50 -48.63
N GLU A 740 5.90 -54.04 -48.57
CA GLU A 740 6.18 -55.44 -48.32
C GLU A 740 5.76 -55.85 -46.92
N ALA A 741 5.56 -57.10 -46.66
CA ALA A 741 5.31 -57.62 -45.33
C ALA A 741 6.50 -57.41 -44.43
N VAL A 742 6.28 -56.81 -43.25
CA VAL A 742 7.34 -56.63 -42.25
C VAL A 742 7.26 -57.76 -41.22
N GLU A 743 8.44 -58.25 -40.85
CA GLU A 743 8.62 -59.25 -39.78
C GLU A 743 9.41 -58.58 -38.64
N PHE A 744 8.90 -58.69 -37.43
CA PHE A 744 9.42 -57.91 -36.25
C PHE A 744 9.21 -58.64 -34.93
N VAL A 745 10.03 -58.26 -33.95
CA VAL A 745 9.98 -58.76 -32.58
C VAL A 745 10.33 -57.55 -31.65
N PHE A 746 9.95 -57.64 -30.40
CA PHE A 746 10.28 -56.57 -29.44
C PHE A 746 11.22 -57.07 -28.35
N ASN A 747 11.98 -56.19 -27.71
CA ASN A 747 12.85 -56.56 -26.60
C ASN A 747 13.14 -55.35 -25.68
N ASN A 748 13.71 -55.64 -24.50
CA ASN A 748 14.10 -54.65 -23.51
C ASN A 748 15.57 -54.19 -23.59
N GLY A 749 16.28 -54.48 -24.68
CA GLY A 749 17.69 -54.16 -24.82
C GLY A 749 18.65 -55.02 -23.98
N SER A 750 18.16 -55.89 -23.10
CA SER A 750 18.94 -56.70 -22.14
C SER A 750 18.63 -58.22 -22.18
N GLY A 751 18.08 -58.71 -23.29
CA GLY A 751 17.89 -60.10 -23.52
C GLY A 751 16.51 -60.70 -23.32
N ASN A 752 15.54 -59.93 -22.87
CA ASN A 752 14.13 -60.32 -22.81
C ASN A 752 13.47 -59.98 -24.14
N TRP A 753 12.88 -60.98 -24.81
CA TRP A 753 12.26 -60.82 -26.12
C TRP A 753 10.77 -61.20 -26.08
N ASP A 754 9.95 -60.40 -26.75
CA ASP A 754 8.60 -60.72 -27.14
C ASP A 754 8.61 -61.07 -28.63
N ASN A 755 8.60 -62.33 -28.92
CA ASN A 755 8.68 -62.90 -30.25
C ASN A 755 7.46 -63.70 -30.64
N ASN A 756 6.29 -63.38 -30.10
CA ASN A 756 5.03 -64.03 -30.38
C ASN A 756 5.10 -65.60 -30.19
N GLY A 757 5.68 -66.00 -29.08
CA GLY A 757 5.82 -67.46 -28.79
C GLY A 757 6.77 -68.23 -29.73
N GLY A 758 7.76 -67.50 -30.29
CA GLY A 758 8.75 -68.07 -31.23
C GLY A 758 8.36 -68.03 -32.72
N GLN A 759 7.21 -67.44 -33.02
CA GLN A 759 6.65 -67.27 -34.36
C GLN A 759 6.98 -65.94 -35.04
N ASN A 760 7.55 -64.97 -34.36
CA ASN A 760 7.70 -63.59 -34.74
C ASN A 760 6.33 -62.96 -35.12
N TYR A 761 6.29 -61.63 -35.15
CA TYR A 761 5.15 -60.90 -35.68
C TYR A 761 5.37 -60.62 -37.16
N LYS A 762 4.33 -60.85 -37.99
CA LYS A 762 4.35 -60.61 -39.44
C LYS A 762 3.07 -59.91 -39.83
N ALA A 763 3.21 -58.76 -40.47
CA ALA A 763 2.09 -57.99 -40.93
C ALA A 763 2.46 -57.06 -42.12
N SER A 764 1.43 -56.55 -42.81
CA SER A 764 1.59 -55.63 -43.92
C SER A 764 0.57 -54.47 -43.75
N GLY A 765 0.85 -53.34 -44.31
CA GLY A 765 -0.03 -52.14 -44.22
C GLY A 765 0.61 -50.94 -43.55
N ASP A 766 -0.09 -49.81 -43.57
CA ASP A 766 0.44 -48.50 -43.13
C ASP A 766 0.55 -48.40 -41.61
N SER A 767 -0.29 -49.11 -40.86
CA SER A 767 -0.26 -49.13 -39.38
C SER A 767 -0.55 -50.51 -38.84
N ILE A 768 0.13 -50.91 -37.78
CA ILE A 768 0.04 -52.22 -37.11
C ILE A 768 -0.01 -51.96 -35.60
N LEU A 769 -1.10 -52.42 -34.96
CA LEU A 769 -1.24 -52.40 -33.50
C LEU A 769 -0.99 -53.82 -32.95
N ILE A 770 -0.13 -53.93 -31.96
CA ILE A 770 0.11 -55.15 -31.18
C ILE A 770 -0.52 -54.99 -29.79
N GLU A 771 -1.48 -55.84 -29.46
CA GLU A 771 -2.07 -55.94 -28.14
C GLU A 771 -2.20 -57.40 -27.72
N ASN A 772 -1.72 -57.73 -26.52
CA ASN A 772 -1.79 -59.08 -25.96
C ASN A 772 -1.29 -60.18 -26.93
N GLY A 773 -0.27 -59.90 -27.71
CA GLY A 773 0.28 -60.85 -28.71
C GLY A 773 -0.56 -60.96 -30.00
N LYS A 774 -1.61 -60.11 -30.16
CA LYS A 774 -2.44 -60.11 -31.37
C LYS A 774 -2.05 -58.93 -32.28
N ILE A 775 -2.03 -59.14 -33.55
CA ILE A 775 -1.80 -58.15 -34.61
C ILE A 775 -3.18 -57.63 -35.07
N THR A 776 -3.29 -56.30 -35.17
CA THR A 776 -4.42 -55.64 -35.84
C THR A 776 -3.87 -54.64 -36.85
N GLU A 777 -4.02 -54.96 -38.13
CA GLU A 777 -3.58 -54.12 -39.25
C GLU A 777 -4.57 -52.94 -39.44
N GLY A 778 -4.07 -51.78 -39.81
CA GLY A 778 -4.88 -50.57 -40.04
C GLY A 778 -5.32 -49.86 -38.77
N ALA A 779 -4.98 -50.36 -37.58
CA ALA A 779 -5.39 -49.78 -36.32
C ALA A 779 -4.35 -48.74 -35.81
N VAL A 780 -4.84 -47.62 -35.35
CA VAL A 780 -4.07 -46.55 -34.67
C VAL A 780 -4.67 -46.33 -33.30
N PRO A 781 -3.97 -46.65 -32.21
CA PRO A 781 -4.54 -46.53 -30.86
C PRO A 781 -4.67 -45.08 -30.40
N CYS A 782 -4.03 -44.15 -31.08
CA CYS A 782 -3.93 -42.74 -30.68
C CYS A 782 -5.05 -41.89 -31.27
N THR A 783 -5.88 -41.32 -30.44
CA THR A 783 -6.82 -40.26 -30.84
C THR A 783 -6.08 -38.92 -30.93
N ALA A 784 -6.59 -38.00 -31.73
CA ALA A 784 -5.95 -36.65 -31.88
C ALA A 784 -5.76 -36.01 -30.50
N ILE A 785 -4.49 -35.72 -30.14
CA ILE A 785 -4.13 -35.10 -28.88
C ILE A 785 -4.51 -33.62 -28.93
N ILE A 786 -5.36 -33.15 -28.01
CA ILE A 786 -5.61 -31.73 -27.77
C ILE A 786 -4.67 -31.29 -26.66
N PRO A 787 -3.62 -30.50 -26.97
CA PRO A 787 -2.62 -30.15 -25.98
C PRO A 787 -3.16 -29.14 -24.94
N VAL A 788 -2.57 -29.16 -23.75
CA VAL A 788 -2.79 -28.14 -22.73
C VAL A 788 -2.18 -26.81 -23.21
N THR A 789 -2.98 -25.78 -23.25
CA THR A 789 -2.55 -24.43 -23.64
C THR A 789 -2.18 -23.57 -22.44
N SER A 790 -2.84 -23.77 -21.29
CA SER A 790 -2.49 -23.06 -20.05
C SER A 790 -2.93 -23.83 -18.80
N VAL A 791 -2.29 -23.50 -17.68
CA VAL A 791 -2.63 -23.92 -16.32
C VAL A 791 -2.80 -22.67 -15.47
N SER A 792 -3.78 -22.64 -14.58
CA SER A 792 -3.93 -21.59 -13.58
C SER A 792 -4.25 -22.19 -12.21
N ILE A 793 -3.81 -21.52 -11.13
CA ILE A 793 -4.11 -21.92 -9.75
C ILE A 793 -5.07 -20.89 -9.14
N ALA A 794 -6.22 -21.38 -8.63
CA ALA A 794 -7.21 -20.53 -8.03
C ALA A 794 -6.79 -20.04 -6.64
N GLY A 795 -7.14 -18.78 -6.27
CA GLY A 795 -7.09 -18.26 -4.91
C GLY A 795 -5.84 -17.47 -4.53
N GLY A 796 -4.95 -17.13 -5.48
CA GLY A 796 -3.78 -16.28 -5.22
C GLY A 796 -2.80 -16.83 -4.16
N ASN A 797 -1.90 -15.99 -3.66
CA ASN A 797 -0.92 -16.37 -2.64
C ASN A 797 -1.58 -16.82 -1.33
N VAL A 798 -0.95 -17.76 -0.63
CA VAL A 798 -1.50 -18.43 0.56
C VAL A 798 -0.64 -18.14 1.78
N SER A 799 -1.29 -17.73 2.89
CA SER A 799 -0.64 -17.62 4.20
C SER A 799 -1.24 -18.65 5.16
N LEU A 800 -0.38 -19.47 5.77
CA LEU A 800 -0.74 -20.53 6.72
C LEU A 800 0.12 -20.40 7.98
N LYS A 801 -0.39 -20.88 9.12
CA LYS A 801 0.43 -21.10 10.31
C LYS A 801 1.04 -22.50 10.25
N GLU A 802 2.15 -22.72 10.94
CA GLU A 802 2.76 -24.03 11.05
C GLU A 802 1.72 -25.09 11.51
N GLY A 803 1.66 -26.20 10.79
CA GLY A 803 0.71 -27.30 11.01
C GLY A 803 -0.61 -27.16 10.27
N GLU A 804 -0.96 -25.99 9.73
CA GLU A 804 -2.19 -25.80 8.94
C GLU A 804 -2.04 -26.39 7.54
N SER A 805 -3.18 -26.75 6.94
CA SER A 805 -3.24 -27.25 5.58
C SER A 805 -4.31 -26.53 4.77
N LYS A 806 -4.06 -26.37 3.47
CA LYS A 806 -5.01 -25.78 2.52
C LYS A 806 -4.95 -26.53 1.20
N ARG A 807 -6.12 -26.88 0.67
CA ARG A 807 -6.22 -27.47 -0.67
C ARG A 807 -6.21 -26.35 -1.72
N LEU A 808 -5.36 -26.51 -2.71
CA LEU A 808 -5.31 -25.71 -3.92
C LEU A 808 -6.04 -26.46 -5.05
N SER A 809 -6.59 -25.70 -6.00
CA SER A 809 -7.14 -26.27 -7.23
C SER A 809 -6.48 -25.62 -8.42
N ALA A 810 -6.13 -26.43 -9.42
CA ALA A 810 -5.63 -25.96 -10.69
C ALA A 810 -6.69 -26.18 -11.78
N THR A 811 -6.77 -25.23 -12.71
CA THR A 811 -7.61 -25.31 -13.90
C THR A 811 -6.71 -25.45 -15.12
N VAL A 812 -6.99 -26.46 -15.93
CA VAL A 812 -6.27 -26.76 -17.17
C VAL A 812 -7.13 -26.37 -18.36
N ALA A 813 -6.58 -25.58 -19.26
CA ALA A 813 -7.25 -25.18 -20.49
C ALA A 813 -6.52 -25.76 -21.73
N PRO A 814 -7.25 -26.06 -22.81
CA PRO A 814 -8.72 -26.02 -22.90
C PRO A 814 -9.37 -27.16 -22.09
N ALA A 815 -10.67 -27.01 -21.80
CA ALA A 815 -11.41 -27.97 -20.97
C ALA A 815 -11.49 -29.38 -21.58
N ASN A 816 -11.25 -29.51 -22.87
CA ASN A 816 -11.20 -30.76 -23.64
C ASN A 816 -9.76 -31.18 -23.97
N ALA A 817 -8.74 -30.67 -23.28
CA ALA A 817 -7.38 -31.18 -23.43
C ALA A 817 -7.33 -32.67 -23.14
N THR A 818 -6.57 -33.42 -23.95
CA THR A 818 -6.52 -34.89 -23.90
C THR A 818 -5.97 -35.39 -22.57
N ASP A 819 -4.89 -34.76 -22.07
CA ASP A 819 -4.34 -35.00 -20.74
C ASP A 819 -4.50 -33.74 -19.90
N ARG A 820 -5.27 -33.82 -18.83
CA ARG A 820 -5.54 -32.77 -17.87
C ARG A 820 -4.93 -33.07 -16.50
N SER A 821 -4.11 -34.09 -16.41
CA SER A 821 -3.43 -34.45 -15.18
C SER A 821 -2.53 -33.32 -14.70
N VAL A 822 -2.66 -32.96 -13.41
CA VAL A 822 -1.89 -31.88 -12.78
C VAL A 822 -0.90 -32.49 -11.80
N SER A 823 0.36 -32.21 -12.00
CA SER A 823 1.42 -32.49 -11.03
C SER A 823 1.71 -31.27 -10.18
N TRP A 824 1.96 -31.48 -8.88
CA TRP A 824 2.25 -30.43 -7.92
C TRP A 824 3.64 -30.55 -7.35
N LYS A 825 4.33 -29.43 -7.18
CA LYS A 825 5.68 -29.38 -6.61
C LYS A 825 5.84 -28.16 -5.71
N SER A 826 6.47 -28.33 -4.56
CA SER A 826 6.94 -27.25 -3.71
C SER A 826 8.41 -26.95 -3.97
N SER A 827 8.80 -25.68 -3.99
CA SER A 827 10.19 -25.24 -4.09
C SER A 827 11.00 -25.53 -2.84
N ASP A 828 10.32 -25.63 -1.68
CA ASP A 828 10.94 -25.92 -0.38
C ASP A 828 9.99 -26.73 0.51
N THR A 829 10.23 -28.04 0.55
CA THR A 829 9.43 -28.98 1.35
C THR A 829 9.68 -28.88 2.84
N SER A 830 10.76 -28.21 3.27
CA SER A 830 11.02 -27.91 4.70
C SER A 830 10.12 -26.79 5.21
N VAL A 831 9.62 -25.94 4.32
CA VAL A 831 8.69 -24.83 4.62
C VAL A 831 7.26 -25.27 4.40
N ALA A 832 6.94 -25.79 3.22
CA ALA A 832 5.61 -26.28 2.89
C ALA A 832 5.68 -27.48 1.94
N THR A 833 4.95 -28.53 2.22
CA THR A 833 4.77 -29.68 1.31
C THR A 833 3.49 -29.52 0.51
N VAL A 834 3.42 -30.12 -0.67
CA VAL A 834 2.20 -30.27 -1.45
C VAL A 834 2.09 -31.71 -1.95
N ASP A 835 0.91 -32.30 -1.85
CA ASP A 835 0.65 -33.65 -2.35
C ASP A 835 0.11 -33.65 -3.81
N ALA A 836 -0.08 -34.81 -4.38
CA ALA A 836 -0.58 -34.99 -5.75
C ALA A 836 -1.97 -34.41 -5.99
N TRP A 837 -2.75 -34.19 -4.94
CA TRP A 837 -4.12 -33.62 -5.00
C TRP A 837 -4.16 -32.11 -4.75
N GLY A 838 -2.98 -31.47 -4.57
CA GLY A 838 -2.86 -30.03 -4.31
C GLY A 838 -3.08 -29.64 -2.84
N ASN A 839 -3.05 -30.58 -1.89
CA ASN A 839 -3.11 -30.22 -0.48
C ASN A 839 -1.74 -29.72 -0.01
N VAL A 840 -1.68 -28.44 0.30
CA VAL A 840 -0.50 -27.81 0.88
C VAL A 840 -0.55 -27.96 2.39
N LYS A 841 0.55 -28.43 2.99
CA LYS A 841 0.75 -28.50 4.43
C LYS A 841 1.91 -27.58 4.84
N ALA A 842 1.64 -26.66 5.74
CA ALA A 842 2.65 -25.77 6.34
C ALA A 842 3.51 -26.57 7.34
N VAL A 843 4.82 -26.58 7.13
CA VAL A 843 5.78 -27.39 7.92
C VAL A 843 6.54 -26.51 8.90
N LYS A 844 7.15 -25.42 8.42
CA LYS A 844 7.99 -24.51 9.21
C LYS A 844 7.88 -23.09 8.67
N ALA A 845 8.01 -22.10 9.53
CA ALA A 845 7.99 -20.69 9.15
C ALA A 845 8.98 -20.39 8.02
N GLY A 846 8.50 -19.68 7.00
CA GLY A 846 9.26 -19.37 5.80
C GLY A 846 8.35 -19.16 4.60
N THR A 847 8.94 -19.20 3.41
CA THR A 847 8.20 -19.02 2.16
C THR A 847 8.61 -20.08 1.14
N ALA A 848 7.62 -20.75 0.55
CA ALA A 848 7.80 -21.69 -0.54
C ALA A 848 6.92 -21.32 -1.73
N THR A 849 7.36 -21.66 -2.94
CA THR A 849 6.56 -21.54 -4.16
C THR A 849 5.97 -22.91 -4.50
N VAL A 850 4.67 -22.97 -4.65
CA VAL A 850 3.99 -24.19 -5.12
C VAL A 850 3.70 -24.03 -6.61
N THR A 851 4.07 -25.05 -7.39
CA THR A 851 3.91 -25.11 -8.84
C THR A 851 2.95 -26.20 -9.21
N ALA A 852 1.97 -25.89 -10.04
CA ALA A 852 1.10 -26.87 -10.72
C ALA A 852 1.52 -26.97 -12.18
N THR A 853 1.69 -28.19 -12.69
CA THR A 853 2.12 -28.42 -14.07
C THR A 853 1.21 -29.45 -14.74
N ALA A 854 0.77 -29.16 -15.96
CA ALA A 854 0.01 -30.08 -16.83
C ALA A 854 0.41 -29.81 -18.28
N GLY A 855 0.65 -30.88 -19.04
CA GLY A 855 1.01 -30.79 -20.46
C GLY A 855 2.17 -29.82 -20.75
N GLY A 856 3.19 -29.77 -19.88
CA GLY A 856 4.35 -28.89 -20.03
C GLY A 856 4.07 -27.39 -19.73
N LYS A 857 2.83 -27.02 -19.35
CA LYS A 857 2.47 -25.66 -18.90
C LYS A 857 2.42 -25.63 -17.38
N SER A 858 2.85 -24.52 -16.79
CA SER A 858 2.93 -24.40 -15.34
C SER A 858 2.32 -23.08 -14.85
N ALA A 859 1.75 -23.12 -13.64
CA ALA A 859 1.36 -21.96 -12.86
C ALA A 859 1.97 -22.06 -11.46
N THR A 860 2.27 -20.92 -10.85
CA THR A 860 2.88 -20.87 -9.53
C THR A 860 2.09 -19.97 -8.60
N LEU A 861 2.14 -20.29 -7.30
CA LEU A 861 1.70 -19.38 -6.24
C LEU A 861 2.67 -19.43 -5.05
N ARG A 862 2.69 -18.37 -4.28
CA ARG A 862 3.52 -18.28 -3.09
C ARG A 862 2.76 -18.75 -1.85
N VAL A 863 3.40 -19.61 -1.06
CA VAL A 863 2.92 -20.05 0.25
C VAL A 863 3.82 -19.43 1.31
N THR A 864 3.26 -18.64 2.23
CA THR A 864 3.97 -18.09 3.38
C THR A 864 3.51 -18.83 4.62
N VAL A 865 4.43 -19.44 5.33
CA VAL A 865 4.17 -20.11 6.60
C VAL A 865 4.61 -19.22 7.75
N LYS A 866 3.68 -18.88 8.63
CA LYS A 866 3.93 -18.13 9.86
C LYS A 866 4.25 -19.10 10.99
N ALA A 867 5.21 -18.74 11.86
CA ALA A 867 5.55 -19.54 13.02
C ALA A 867 4.31 -19.75 13.91
N LYS A 868 4.24 -20.90 14.54
CA LYS A 868 3.23 -21.16 15.57
C LYS A 868 3.53 -20.28 16.79
N PRO A 869 2.54 -19.55 17.32
CA PRO A 869 2.76 -18.74 18.50
C PRO A 869 3.23 -19.61 19.68
N VAL A 870 4.32 -19.19 20.31
CA VAL A 870 4.80 -19.78 21.57
C VAL A 870 4.08 -19.06 22.73
N PRO A 871 3.23 -19.74 23.50
CA PRO A 871 2.48 -19.09 24.56
C PRO A 871 3.37 -18.74 25.75
N VAL A 872 2.97 -17.72 26.50
CA VAL A 872 3.58 -17.42 27.79
C VAL A 872 3.18 -18.50 28.80
N GLU A 873 4.16 -19.11 29.46
CA GLU A 873 3.95 -20.13 30.50
C GLU A 873 4.01 -19.54 31.92
N ALA A 874 4.90 -18.56 32.11
CA ALA A 874 5.06 -17.93 33.42
C ALA A 874 5.57 -16.49 33.31
N VAL A 875 5.25 -15.66 34.28
CA VAL A 875 5.78 -14.32 34.53
C VAL A 875 6.39 -14.26 35.91
N SER A 876 7.48 -13.52 36.08
CA SER A 876 8.07 -13.25 37.40
C SER A 876 8.40 -11.77 37.55
N ILE A 877 8.31 -11.22 38.74
CA ILE A 877 8.66 -9.82 39.08
C ILE A 877 9.94 -9.78 39.86
N SER A 878 10.86 -8.89 39.51
CA SER A 878 12.09 -8.59 40.18
C SER A 878 12.32 -7.07 40.24
N GLY A 879 13.28 -6.63 41.02
CA GLY A 879 13.63 -5.22 41.13
C GLY A 879 14.37 -4.89 42.43
N PRO A 880 14.90 -3.68 42.55
CA PRO A 880 15.61 -3.24 43.76
C PRO A 880 14.74 -3.35 45.02
N GLY A 881 15.21 -4.09 46.02
CA GLY A 881 14.51 -4.26 47.28
C GLY A 881 13.36 -5.29 47.25
N VAL A 882 13.08 -5.93 46.12
CA VAL A 882 12.13 -7.05 46.06
C VAL A 882 12.72 -8.27 46.71
N LYS A 883 12.05 -8.81 47.73
CA LYS A 883 12.44 -9.99 48.50
C LYS A 883 11.20 -10.82 48.79
N ASP A 884 11.24 -12.11 48.51
CA ASP A 884 10.16 -13.07 48.81
C ASP A 884 8.76 -12.62 48.40
N GLY A 885 8.66 -12.00 47.18
CA GLY A 885 7.39 -11.50 46.63
C GLY A 885 6.84 -10.25 47.34
N ALA A 886 7.70 -9.54 48.11
CA ALA A 886 7.33 -8.29 48.78
C ALA A 886 8.38 -7.19 48.54
N LEU A 887 7.94 -5.94 48.62
CA LEU A 887 8.75 -4.74 48.51
C LEU A 887 8.23 -3.70 49.50
N THR A 888 9.13 -3.00 50.20
CA THR A 888 8.80 -1.85 51.03
C THR A 888 9.36 -0.58 50.39
N VAL A 889 8.53 0.44 50.21
CA VAL A 889 8.92 1.75 49.62
C VAL A 889 8.42 2.87 50.55
N GLU A 890 9.18 3.96 50.61
CA GLU A 890 8.75 5.20 51.28
C GLU A 890 7.75 5.97 50.43
N VAL A 891 6.97 6.82 51.06
CA VAL A 891 6.10 7.78 50.36
C VAL A 891 6.95 8.63 49.39
N ASP A 892 6.44 8.86 48.22
CA ASP A 892 7.08 9.60 47.11
C ASP A 892 8.31 8.95 46.49
N ARG A 893 8.70 7.79 46.92
CA ARG A 893 9.79 7.00 46.32
C ARG A 893 9.30 6.21 45.13
N ALA A 894 9.97 6.38 44.01
CA ALA A 894 9.75 5.56 42.81
C ALA A 894 10.78 4.39 42.75
N VAL A 895 10.33 3.22 42.33
CA VAL A 895 11.14 2.04 42.11
C VAL A 895 10.82 1.41 40.78
N GLN A 896 11.83 1.15 39.97
CA GLN A 896 11.71 0.39 38.75
C GLN A 896 11.70 -1.11 39.05
N LEU A 897 10.69 -1.78 38.56
CA LEU A 897 10.55 -3.22 38.58
C LEU A 897 10.88 -3.81 37.21
N SER A 898 11.18 -5.08 37.17
CA SER A 898 11.33 -5.80 35.90
C SER A 898 10.43 -7.03 35.93
N ALA A 899 9.86 -7.38 34.80
CA ALA A 899 9.15 -8.64 34.65
C ALA A 899 9.87 -9.52 33.62
N SER A 900 10.08 -10.78 34.00
CA SER A 900 10.61 -11.79 33.10
C SER A 900 9.50 -12.71 32.65
N VAL A 901 9.39 -12.87 31.35
CA VAL A 901 8.39 -13.71 30.68
C VAL A 901 9.06 -15.01 30.23
N TYR A 902 8.48 -16.14 30.57
CA TYR A 902 8.96 -17.46 30.19
C TYR A 902 7.93 -18.21 29.35
N PRO A 903 8.34 -18.96 28.31
CA PRO A 903 9.74 -19.10 27.88
C PRO A 903 10.27 -17.83 27.20
N ALA A 904 11.60 -17.73 27.03
CA ALA A 904 12.24 -16.53 26.46
C ALA A 904 11.89 -16.27 25.00
N ASP A 905 11.42 -17.29 24.28
CA ASP A 905 10.95 -17.25 22.90
C ASP A 905 9.42 -17.15 22.79
N ALA A 906 8.70 -16.85 23.87
CA ALA A 906 7.26 -16.58 23.80
C ALA A 906 6.97 -15.45 22.78
N THR A 907 5.96 -15.68 21.92
CA THR A 907 5.67 -14.83 20.78
C THR A 907 5.21 -13.43 21.19
N ASP A 908 4.40 -13.35 22.24
CA ASP A 908 3.99 -12.08 22.84
C ASP A 908 4.52 -12.02 24.27
N ARG A 909 5.52 -11.17 24.45
CA ARG A 909 6.16 -10.93 25.74
C ARG A 909 5.77 -9.59 26.36
N THR A 910 4.77 -8.95 25.78
CA THR A 910 4.27 -7.65 26.28
C THR A 910 3.75 -7.78 27.69
N VAL A 911 4.30 -7.00 28.61
CA VAL A 911 3.94 -7.02 30.04
C VAL A 911 3.08 -5.81 30.36
N SER A 912 1.90 -6.07 30.91
CA SER A 912 1.05 -5.03 31.50
C SER A 912 1.17 -5.03 33.00
N TRP A 913 1.18 -3.84 33.60
CA TRP A 913 1.34 -3.64 35.05
C TRP A 913 0.10 -3.01 35.67
N ARG A 914 -0.33 -3.49 36.83
CA ARG A 914 -1.49 -2.95 37.53
C ARG A 914 -1.29 -2.96 39.03
N SER A 915 -1.65 -1.88 39.72
CA SER A 915 -1.77 -1.85 41.17
C SER A 915 -3.20 -2.16 41.61
N SER A 916 -3.37 -2.89 42.68
CA SER A 916 -4.69 -3.16 43.30
C SER A 916 -5.27 -1.94 43.99
N ASP A 917 -4.45 -0.96 44.36
CA ASP A 917 -4.85 0.31 44.95
C ASP A 917 -3.91 1.42 44.47
N GLY A 918 -4.34 2.14 43.41
CA GLY A 918 -3.59 3.25 42.85
C GLY A 918 -3.45 4.46 43.76
N SER A 919 -4.23 4.56 44.86
CA SER A 919 -4.07 5.61 45.87
C SER A 919 -2.95 5.34 46.89
N VAL A 920 -2.53 4.08 47.01
CA VAL A 920 -1.42 3.65 47.85
C VAL A 920 -0.16 3.51 47.04
N VAL A 921 -0.23 2.79 45.91
CA VAL A 921 0.89 2.56 45.02
C VAL A 921 0.41 2.84 43.58
N ARG A 922 0.95 3.85 42.96
CA ARG A 922 0.76 4.12 41.52
C ARG A 922 1.71 3.24 40.74
N SER A 923 1.20 2.54 39.70
CA SER A 923 1.99 1.75 38.79
C SER A 923 1.83 2.34 37.41
N VAL A 924 2.93 2.64 36.73
CA VAL A 924 2.98 3.10 35.34
C VAL A 924 4.09 2.30 34.66
N ASN A 925 3.70 1.40 33.78
CA ASN A 925 4.61 0.40 33.22
C ASN A 925 5.39 -0.32 34.35
N GLU A 926 6.70 -0.49 34.19
CA GLU A 926 7.57 -1.10 35.19
C GLU A 926 7.87 -0.21 36.41
N TRP A 927 7.41 1.06 36.42
CA TRP A 927 7.66 1.96 37.54
C TRP A 927 6.51 1.96 38.54
N ILE A 928 6.83 1.84 39.78
CA ILE A 928 5.90 2.04 40.88
C ILE A 928 6.34 3.20 41.76
N ARG A 929 5.37 3.95 42.31
CA ARG A 929 5.61 5.02 43.26
C ARG A 929 4.68 4.87 44.46
N GLY A 930 5.22 4.91 45.64
CA GLY A 930 4.46 4.98 46.90
C GLY A 930 3.80 6.35 47.03
N LEU A 931 2.47 6.41 47.19
CA LEU A 931 1.73 7.68 47.31
C LEU A 931 1.27 7.97 48.73
N LYS A 932 0.92 6.94 49.51
CA LYS A 932 0.49 7.12 50.89
C LYS A 932 0.77 5.81 51.67
N PRO A 933 1.01 5.88 52.99
CA PRO A 933 1.23 4.66 53.81
C PRO A 933 0.05 3.69 53.66
N GLY A 934 0.40 2.41 53.41
CA GLY A 934 -0.56 1.34 53.15
C GLY A 934 0.07 0.15 52.44
N THR A 935 -0.74 -0.78 52.00
CA THR A 935 -0.27 -1.95 51.24
C THR A 935 -1.13 -2.12 49.98
N ALA A 936 -0.46 -2.30 48.85
CA ALA A 936 -1.10 -2.67 47.59
C ALA A 936 -0.38 -3.83 46.91
N THR A 937 -1.08 -4.53 46.02
CA THR A 937 -0.49 -5.61 45.22
C THR A 937 -0.25 -5.09 43.82
N VAL A 938 0.98 -5.11 43.36
CA VAL A 938 1.32 -4.82 41.97
C VAL A 938 1.36 -6.15 41.22
N THR A 939 0.68 -6.19 40.09
CA THR A 939 0.55 -7.37 39.22
C THR A 939 1.15 -7.07 37.84
N ALA A 940 2.07 -7.91 37.39
CA ALA A 940 2.59 -7.96 36.05
C ALA A 940 1.92 -9.09 35.27
N THR A 941 1.38 -8.83 34.09
CA THR A 941 0.65 -9.82 33.28
C THR A 941 1.17 -9.82 31.85
N ALA A 942 1.45 -11.01 31.30
CA ALA A 942 1.81 -11.24 29.91
C ALA A 942 1.15 -12.54 29.41
N GLY A 943 0.57 -12.54 28.20
CA GLY A 943 -0.02 -13.73 27.61
C GLY A 943 -1.04 -14.46 28.52
N GLY A 944 -1.78 -13.74 29.36
CA GLY A 944 -2.76 -14.29 30.30
C GLY A 944 -2.15 -14.91 31.57
N LYS A 945 -0.83 -14.90 31.75
CA LYS A 945 -0.12 -15.31 32.97
C LYS A 945 0.25 -14.10 33.79
N SER A 946 0.23 -14.23 35.12
CA SER A 946 0.48 -13.10 36.05
C SER A 946 1.41 -13.45 37.17
N ALA A 947 2.23 -12.49 37.57
CA ALA A 947 2.98 -12.48 38.82
C ALA A 947 2.48 -11.34 39.71
N LYS A 948 2.55 -11.52 41.03
CA LYS A 948 2.06 -10.54 42.00
C LYS A 948 3.19 -10.18 42.98
N LEU A 949 3.32 -8.88 43.25
CA LEU A 949 4.25 -8.32 44.22
C LEU A 949 3.49 -7.54 45.28
N ARG A 950 3.64 -7.86 46.53
CA ARG A 950 3.06 -7.08 47.63
C ARG A 950 3.96 -5.86 47.90
N VAL A 951 3.42 -4.67 47.74
CA VAL A 951 4.13 -3.41 48.02
C VAL A 951 3.55 -2.75 49.26
N THR A 952 4.40 -2.53 50.27
CA THR A 952 4.06 -1.79 51.51
C THR A 952 4.69 -0.41 51.42
N VAL A 953 3.88 0.62 51.51
CA VAL A 953 4.33 2.02 51.56
C VAL A 953 4.43 2.44 53.02
N VAL A 954 5.60 2.92 53.43
CA VAL A 954 5.87 3.44 54.78
C VAL A 954 6.11 4.96 54.70
N LYS A 955 5.98 5.67 55.83
CA LYS A 955 6.21 7.11 55.94
C LYS A 955 7.65 7.46 55.59
#